data_a5f8a7818924631738ad7c0bbce18c0f
#
_entry.id   a5f8a7818924631738ad7c0bbce18c0f
#
_cell.length_a   1.000
_cell.length_b   1.000
_cell.length_c   1.000
_cell.angle_alpha   90.00
_cell.angle_beta   90.00
_cell.angle_gamma   90.00
#
_symmetry.space_group_name_H-M   'P 1'
#
loop_
_entity.id
_entity.type
_entity.pdbx_description
1 polymer ?
#
loop_
_entity_poly.entity_id
_entity_poly.type
_entity_poly.pdbx_seq_one_letter_code
_entity_poly.pdbx_strand_id
1 'polypeptide(L)'
;MKRIAAILILVSCIFRMQVVSARSVEPVKDSIAIEQMRERMAEIRKERPTVALVLSGGGAKGAAHVGVIRYLEELGIPVDIVLGTSMGGLVGALYSLGYTPDKMDTLMRNIDWSWVLNDKLSRKYISYEDMKYKEKYLLSIPFYYEKDYYKAKVADDARFGIPKKHQGEFHIGADNEGGSEFLKNNLLGSLPSGYIYGQNVSNLISSLTVGYQDSIDFKTLPRPYVSIAADMVSGKAKIWHSGKINDAMRSTMSIPGMFAPVRTNGMVLVDGGLRDNYPTSLAREMGADIIIGVDLSQGRRTFSEVNNIGDIIGQGIEMLGLDAYEKNVNIPDVKINPDLKEYNMMSFNPAAIDTIIVRGYRAALAQKDLLEKIAEKTSYYNPQVRLAGGLGRDSLYVSDIEVLGVLPKEKALLMDRLHLDLTRKVSRDEIDRIVDRIYGTQAYDYVTYELLGSKEPYKLVLNCKKGPVHQFGLGVRADTEEIVSVLLNLGFNAHKLQGHTFDITGKVAANPYLSFRWSYDVPKVPTVNAMASVRWTDMNMLNFGNNRLSLSYLASKQEVYLSNIRWKLFDMRAGLRNEIINIRNIKSSQIIGDYDFDQLSNDFISIFAEGRADTFDDGYFPRKGFTAGASYSWTFGGFPNLFNNFHTVRVDGKVVVPAGDIFAFIPSFDFRFLFGEDVPVAYFNAIGGSIPGRYVDQQIPFIGITNLSAMKNILTVFGIDMRVRLARNHYLTGIVNYARDCDSFIGYGKGLGYFGAGIEYAFDTIFGPIKGNLHWSNITNKVGVYLSAGFDF
;
A
#
# COMPACT_ATOMS: atom_id res chain seq x y z
N MET A 1 -7.45 -22.88 17.80
CA MET A 1 -7.80 -22.44 19.17
C MET A 1 -6.80 -21.46 19.80
N LYS A 2 -5.47 -21.65 19.74
CA LYS A 2 -4.51 -20.68 20.34
C LYS A 2 -4.45 -19.28 19.64
N ARG A 3 -4.83 -19.15 18.39
CA ARG A 3 -4.87 -17.85 17.64
C ARG A 3 -6.16 -17.07 17.89
N ILE A 4 -7.27 -17.73 18.17
CA ILE A 4 -8.52 -17.10 18.61
C ILE A 4 -8.35 -16.55 20.02
N ALA A 5 -7.60 -17.23 20.87
CA ALA A 5 -7.26 -16.74 22.20
C ALA A 5 -6.40 -15.45 22.17
N ALA A 6 -5.50 -15.30 21.20
CA ALA A 6 -4.70 -14.09 21.07
C ALA A 6 -5.55 -12.86 20.63
N ILE A 7 -6.54 -13.07 19.78
CA ILE A 7 -7.48 -12.01 19.36
C ILE A 7 -8.45 -11.67 20.49
N LEU A 8 -8.92 -12.65 21.25
CA LEU A 8 -9.76 -12.43 22.45
C LEU A 8 -8.98 -11.76 23.59
N ILE A 9 -7.70 -12.03 23.74
CA ILE A 9 -6.82 -11.31 24.68
C ILE A 9 -6.61 -9.87 24.22
N LEU A 10 -6.47 -9.61 22.92
CA LEU A 10 -6.37 -8.26 22.38
C LEU A 10 -7.67 -7.44 22.64
N VAL A 11 -8.81 -8.06 22.48
CA VAL A 11 -10.12 -7.46 22.78
C VAL A 11 -10.30 -7.25 24.29
N SER A 12 -9.84 -8.20 25.14
CA SER A 12 -9.97 -8.06 26.60
C SER A 12 -8.99 -7.06 27.22
N CYS A 13 -7.84 -6.79 26.59
CA CYS A 13 -6.91 -5.71 27.01
C CYS A 13 -7.46 -4.31 26.72
N ILE A 14 -8.36 -4.18 25.75
CA ILE A 14 -9.05 -2.91 25.46
C ILE A 14 -10.03 -2.54 26.61
N PHE A 15 -10.52 -3.50 27.36
CA PHE A 15 -11.49 -3.29 28.44
C PHE A 15 -10.90 -2.98 29.84
N ARG A 16 -9.58 -2.95 30.01
CA ARG A 16 -8.93 -2.60 31.30
C ARG A 16 -8.14 -1.29 31.24
N MET A 17 -8.69 -0.22 30.70
CA MET A 17 -8.12 1.13 30.89
C MET A 17 -8.82 1.82 32.05
N GLN A 18 -8.11 2.01 33.16
CA GLN A 18 -8.49 2.90 34.23
C GLN A 18 -8.56 4.35 33.71
N VAL A 19 -9.69 4.98 33.96
CA VAL A 19 -9.96 6.38 33.62
C VAL A 19 -9.09 7.28 34.44
N VAL A 20 -8.04 7.86 33.84
CA VAL A 20 -7.37 9.05 34.40
C VAL A 20 -8.18 10.27 33.95
N SER A 21 -8.83 10.90 34.90
CA SER A 21 -9.64 12.11 34.70
C SER A 21 -8.77 13.29 34.34
N ALA A 22 -8.52 13.54 33.04
CA ALA A 22 -8.12 14.86 32.56
C ALA A 22 -9.40 15.69 32.39
N ARG A 23 -9.53 16.79 33.11
CA ARG A 23 -10.59 17.79 32.89
C ARG A 23 -10.44 18.34 31.46
N SER A 24 -11.26 17.86 30.54
CA SER A 24 -11.24 18.30 29.15
C SER A 24 -11.96 19.63 29.02
N VAL A 25 -11.33 20.59 28.39
CA VAL A 25 -11.90 21.92 28.03
C VAL A 25 -12.92 21.78 26.87
N GLU A 26 -12.93 20.64 26.19
CA GLU A 26 -13.77 20.31 25.03
C GLU A 26 -15.29 20.38 25.26
N PRO A 27 -15.87 19.82 26.34
CA PRO A 27 -17.31 19.86 26.55
C PRO A 27 -17.89 21.26 26.65
N VAL A 28 -17.09 22.24 27.15
CA VAL A 28 -17.53 23.62 27.20
C VAL A 28 -17.58 24.25 25.83
N LYS A 29 -16.61 23.96 24.97
CA LYS A 29 -16.59 24.46 23.60
C LYS A 29 -17.75 23.86 22.77
N ASP A 30 -18.00 22.56 22.93
CA ASP A 30 -19.13 21.91 22.27
C ASP A 30 -20.46 22.52 22.67
N SER A 31 -20.68 22.79 23.97
CA SER A 31 -21.91 23.44 24.47
C SER A 31 -22.10 24.83 23.89
N ILE A 32 -21.02 25.62 23.78
CA ILE A 32 -21.07 26.98 23.19
C ILE A 32 -21.41 26.88 21.71
N ALA A 33 -20.80 25.95 20.97
CA ALA A 33 -21.07 25.77 19.55
C ALA A 33 -22.51 25.32 19.28
N ILE A 34 -23.04 24.41 20.09
CA ILE A 34 -24.45 23.99 20.03
C ILE A 34 -25.37 25.18 20.22
N GLU A 35 -25.14 26.02 21.23
CA GLU A 35 -25.95 27.19 21.51
C GLU A 35 -25.90 28.22 20.37
N GLN A 36 -24.69 28.53 19.87
CA GLN A 36 -24.54 29.43 18.71
C GLN A 36 -25.26 28.93 17.47
N MET A 37 -25.30 27.57 17.25
CA MET A 37 -26.07 27.01 16.15
C MET A 37 -27.57 27.13 16.40
N ARG A 38 -28.01 26.93 17.63
CA ARG A 38 -29.42 27.13 18.04
C ARG A 38 -29.89 28.58 17.82
N GLU A 39 -29.06 29.57 18.17
CA GLU A 39 -29.33 30.96 17.86
C GLU A 39 -29.48 31.22 16.36
N ARG A 40 -28.55 30.68 15.55
CA ARG A 40 -28.66 30.76 14.09
C ARG A 40 -29.95 30.13 13.55
N MET A 41 -30.28 28.94 14.03
CA MET A 41 -31.55 28.28 13.64
C MET A 41 -32.77 29.06 14.06
N ALA A 42 -32.71 29.73 15.22
CA ALA A 42 -33.80 30.59 15.68
C ALA A 42 -33.99 31.82 14.79
N GLU A 43 -32.94 32.39 14.21
CA GLU A 43 -33.07 33.46 13.22
C GLU A 43 -33.74 33.00 11.92
N ILE A 44 -33.29 31.86 11.36
CA ILE A 44 -33.90 31.26 10.15
C ILE A 44 -35.37 30.91 10.40
N ARG A 45 -35.70 30.43 11.60
CA ARG A 45 -37.05 30.02 12.00
C ARG A 45 -38.09 31.17 11.95
N LYS A 46 -37.63 32.43 12.00
CA LYS A 46 -38.48 33.58 11.84
C LYS A 46 -39.12 33.68 10.45
N GLU A 47 -38.41 33.09 9.46
CA GLU A 47 -38.84 33.12 8.05
C GLU A 47 -39.44 31.80 7.60
N ARG A 48 -38.86 30.67 8.02
CA ARG A 48 -39.29 29.31 7.64
C ARG A 48 -38.75 28.27 8.62
N PRO A 49 -39.36 27.07 8.65
CA PRO A 49 -38.79 25.94 9.41
C PRO A 49 -37.34 25.62 8.98
N THR A 50 -36.50 25.33 9.94
CA THR A 50 -35.08 24.95 9.69
C THR A 50 -34.94 23.47 9.37
N VAL A 51 -34.05 23.14 8.43
CA VAL A 51 -33.84 21.75 7.96
C VAL A 51 -32.42 21.29 8.25
N ALA A 52 -32.28 20.19 8.96
CA ALA A 52 -31.03 19.47 9.13
C ALA A 52 -30.99 18.21 8.25
N LEU A 53 -29.87 17.99 7.59
CA LEU A 53 -29.57 16.74 6.90
C LEU A 53 -28.59 15.92 7.75
N VAL A 54 -28.98 14.71 8.14
CA VAL A 54 -28.15 13.82 8.95
C VAL A 54 -27.80 12.57 8.17
N LEU A 55 -26.52 12.31 8.00
CA LEU A 55 -25.96 11.26 7.16
C LEU A 55 -25.20 10.23 8.03
N SER A 56 -25.71 9.01 8.10
CA SER A 56 -25.09 7.94 8.89
C SER A 56 -23.80 7.41 8.26
N GLY A 57 -22.97 6.75 9.05
CA GLY A 57 -21.83 6.00 8.56
C GLY A 57 -22.23 4.68 7.88
N GLY A 58 -21.34 4.13 7.03
CA GLY A 58 -21.60 2.87 6.35
C GLY A 58 -20.55 2.42 5.33
N GLY A 59 -19.36 3.03 5.31
CA GLY A 59 -18.32 2.73 4.33
C GLY A 59 -18.83 2.95 2.90
N ALA A 60 -18.60 1.99 1.99
CA ALA A 60 -19.02 2.09 0.58
C ALA A 60 -20.52 2.40 0.41
N LYS A 61 -21.37 1.92 1.32
CA LYS A 61 -22.81 2.22 1.32
C LYS A 61 -23.10 3.73 1.39
N GLY A 62 -22.14 4.52 1.92
CA GLY A 62 -22.28 5.98 1.98
C GLY A 62 -22.39 6.68 0.64
N ALA A 63 -22.06 6.03 -0.47
CA ALA A 63 -22.32 6.55 -1.81
C ALA A 63 -23.84 6.81 -2.03
N ALA A 64 -24.73 6.14 -1.31
CA ALA A 64 -26.18 6.37 -1.38
C ALA A 64 -26.56 7.79 -0.97
N HIS A 65 -25.80 8.43 -0.07
CA HIS A 65 -26.05 9.82 0.33
C HIS A 65 -26.04 10.78 -0.85
N VAL A 66 -25.19 10.54 -1.85
CA VAL A 66 -25.12 11.38 -3.06
C VAL A 66 -26.44 11.33 -3.84
N GLY A 67 -27.00 10.13 -3.99
CA GLY A 67 -28.32 9.95 -4.63
C GLY A 67 -29.44 10.64 -3.87
N VAL A 68 -29.43 10.55 -2.53
CA VAL A 68 -30.40 11.25 -1.69
C VAL A 68 -30.28 12.77 -1.82
N ILE A 69 -29.07 13.32 -1.69
CA ILE A 69 -28.81 14.76 -1.80
C ILE A 69 -29.26 15.29 -3.16
N ARG A 70 -29.05 14.52 -4.25
CA ARG A 70 -29.52 14.88 -5.59
C ARG A 70 -31.04 15.11 -5.59
N TYR A 71 -31.81 14.19 -5.03
CA TYR A 71 -33.27 14.33 -5.01
C TYR A 71 -33.75 15.49 -4.12
N LEU A 72 -33.08 15.75 -2.99
CA LEU A 72 -33.36 16.90 -2.13
C LEU A 72 -33.13 18.23 -2.85
N GLU A 73 -32.05 18.34 -3.64
CA GLU A 73 -31.75 19.53 -4.45
C GLU A 73 -32.72 19.69 -5.62
N GLU A 74 -33.17 18.60 -6.25
CA GLU A 74 -34.21 18.63 -7.29
C GLU A 74 -35.54 19.16 -6.77
N LEU A 75 -35.90 18.84 -5.52
CA LEU A 75 -37.08 19.37 -4.85
C LEU A 75 -36.87 20.80 -4.30
N GLY A 76 -35.65 21.30 -4.31
CA GLY A 76 -35.31 22.61 -3.79
C GLY A 76 -35.41 22.74 -2.28
N ILE A 77 -35.23 21.65 -1.53
CA ILE A 77 -35.25 21.67 -0.06
C ILE A 77 -33.98 22.37 0.45
N PRO A 78 -34.10 23.48 1.22
CA PRO A 78 -32.95 24.13 1.83
C PRO A 78 -32.37 23.24 2.95
N VAL A 79 -31.04 23.09 2.98
CA VAL A 79 -30.32 22.41 4.07
C VAL A 79 -29.56 23.46 4.85
N ASP A 80 -29.94 23.68 6.10
CA ASP A 80 -29.38 24.71 6.99
C ASP A 80 -28.18 24.23 7.80
N ILE A 81 -28.10 22.92 8.02
CA ILE A 81 -26.96 22.25 8.65
C ILE A 81 -26.84 20.80 8.15
N VAL A 82 -25.62 20.35 8.00
CA VAL A 82 -25.28 18.95 7.67
C VAL A 82 -24.52 18.31 8.82
N LEU A 83 -25.03 17.18 9.30
CA LEU A 83 -24.33 16.37 10.29
C LEU A 83 -23.99 15.01 9.67
N GLY A 84 -22.81 14.47 9.98
CA GLY A 84 -22.44 13.17 9.42
C GLY A 84 -21.40 12.43 10.23
N THR A 85 -21.41 11.10 10.08
CA THR A 85 -20.43 10.20 10.68
C THR A 85 -19.81 9.31 9.61
N SER A 86 -18.50 9.02 9.70
CA SER A 86 -17.78 8.15 8.77
C SER A 86 -17.98 8.61 7.31
N MET A 87 -18.39 7.76 6.39
CA MET A 87 -18.65 8.16 5.00
C MET A 87 -19.74 9.25 4.89
N GLY A 88 -20.75 9.23 5.78
CA GLY A 88 -21.72 10.32 5.87
C GLY A 88 -21.08 11.66 6.25
N GLY A 89 -20.04 11.63 7.10
CA GLY A 89 -19.21 12.81 7.40
C GLY A 89 -18.43 13.30 6.19
N LEU A 90 -17.86 12.40 5.39
CA LEU A 90 -17.13 12.77 4.15
C LEU A 90 -18.04 13.40 3.11
N VAL A 91 -19.15 12.73 2.78
CA VAL A 91 -20.14 13.24 1.80
C VAL A 91 -20.74 14.55 2.31
N GLY A 92 -21.08 14.61 3.59
CA GLY A 92 -21.60 15.81 4.25
C GLY A 92 -20.63 16.99 4.20
N ALA A 93 -19.33 16.75 4.42
CA ALA A 93 -18.31 17.78 4.29
C ALA A 93 -18.22 18.33 2.86
N LEU A 94 -18.16 17.46 1.86
CA LEU A 94 -18.13 17.88 0.45
C LEU A 94 -19.37 18.70 0.09
N TYR A 95 -20.54 18.26 0.50
CA TYR A 95 -21.78 18.99 0.29
C TYR A 95 -21.79 20.35 0.99
N SER A 96 -21.26 20.40 2.20
CA SER A 96 -21.12 21.65 2.99
C SER A 96 -20.15 22.63 2.36
N LEU A 97 -19.08 22.14 1.69
CA LEU A 97 -18.13 22.94 0.93
C LEU A 97 -18.71 23.46 -0.41
N GLY A 98 -19.90 23.01 -0.80
CA GLY A 98 -20.58 23.44 -2.03
C GLY A 98 -20.40 22.52 -3.23
N TYR A 99 -19.94 21.29 -3.03
CA TYR A 99 -19.95 20.28 -4.12
C TYR A 99 -21.39 19.95 -4.51
N THR A 100 -21.68 19.99 -5.80
CA THR A 100 -22.98 19.56 -6.33
C THR A 100 -23.08 18.04 -6.34
N PRO A 101 -24.31 17.48 -6.29
CA PRO A 101 -24.53 16.03 -6.40
C PRO A 101 -23.85 15.41 -7.62
N ASP A 102 -23.87 16.11 -8.78
CA ASP A 102 -23.22 15.62 -10.00
C ASP A 102 -21.70 15.53 -9.88
N LYS A 103 -21.06 16.52 -9.23
CA LYS A 103 -19.63 16.47 -8.96
C LYS A 103 -19.28 15.36 -7.98
N MET A 104 -20.08 15.18 -6.93
CA MET A 104 -19.88 14.10 -5.95
C MET A 104 -20.08 12.73 -6.59
N ASP A 105 -21.09 12.56 -7.45
CA ASP A 105 -21.33 11.34 -8.24
C ASP A 105 -20.11 11.02 -9.13
N THR A 106 -19.64 12.01 -9.90
CA THR A 106 -18.46 11.89 -10.75
C THR A 106 -17.22 11.50 -9.95
N LEU A 107 -17.00 12.11 -8.78
CA LEU A 107 -15.90 11.77 -7.89
C LEU A 107 -16.00 10.32 -7.41
N MET A 108 -17.17 9.92 -6.87
CA MET A 108 -17.38 8.57 -6.33
C MET A 108 -17.13 7.47 -7.36
N ARG A 109 -17.50 7.70 -8.62
CA ARG A 109 -17.31 6.75 -9.74
C ARG A 109 -15.89 6.69 -10.25
N ASN A 110 -15.17 7.82 -10.29
CA ASN A 110 -13.85 7.92 -10.92
C ASN A 110 -12.68 7.69 -9.94
N ILE A 111 -12.92 7.71 -8.64
CA ILE A 111 -11.88 7.41 -7.64
C ILE A 111 -11.49 5.93 -7.74
N ASP A 112 -10.21 5.66 -7.92
CA ASP A 112 -9.66 4.32 -7.69
C ASP A 112 -9.61 4.05 -6.18
N TRP A 113 -10.73 3.54 -5.66
CA TRP A 113 -10.87 3.23 -4.23
C TRP A 113 -9.87 2.18 -3.76
N SER A 114 -9.42 1.30 -4.65
CA SER A 114 -8.42 0.30 -4.31
C SER A 114 -7.05 0.93 -4.05
N TRP A 115 -6.76 2.03 -4.71
CA TRP A 115 -5.57 2.84 -4.50
C TRP A 115 -5.72 3.75 -3.27
N VAL A 116 -6.84 4.48 -3.18
CA VAL A 116 -7.08 5.47 -2.12
C VAL A 116 -7.17 4.83 -0.74
N LEU A 117 -7.86 3.69 -0.62
CA LEU A 117 -8.00 2.94 0.64
C LEU A 117 -6.79 2.03 0.95
N ASN A 118 -5.62 2.38 0.39
CA ASN A 118 -4.41 1.60 0.52
C ASN A 118 -3.22 2.56 0.42
N ASP A 119 -2.19 2.38 1.23
CA ASP A 119 -0.98 3.21 1.18
C ASP A 119 0.03 2.71 0.11
N LYS A 120 -0.47 2.05 -0.94
CA LYS A 120 0.37 1.61 -2.05
C LYS A 120 1.00 2.82 -2.75
N LEU A 121 2.30 2.73 -2.94
CA LEU A 121 3.07 3.66 -3.74
C LEU A 121 3.25 3.10 -5.15
N SER A 122 3.23 3.97 -6.16
CA SER A 122 3.56 3.55 -7.51
C SER A 122 5.01 3.05 -7.59
N ARG A 123 5.20 1.85 -8.13
CA ARG A 123 6.51 1.16 -8.25
C ARG A 123 7.58 2.03 -8.92
N LYS A 124 7.20 2.95 -9.83
CA LYS A 124 8.12 3.88 -10.50
C LYS A 124 8.86 4.86 -9.58
N TYR A 125 8.38 5.03 -8.33
CA TYR A 125 9.02 5.91 -7.33
C TYR A 125 9.87 5.16 -6.31
N ILE A 126 9.80 3.83 -6.31
CA ILE A 126 10.62 2.96 -5.46
C ILE A 126 11.85 2.54 -6.26
N SER A 127 13.01 2.43 -5.63
CA SER A 127 14.20 1.88 -6.29
C SER A 127 13.98 0.39 -6.60
N TYR A 128 14.62 -0.13 -7.65
CA TYR A 128 14.54 -1.55 -7.99
C TYR A 128 15.00 -2.45 -6.84
N GLU A 129 16.03 -2.05 -6.12
CA GLU A 129 16.54 -2.79 -4.96
C GLU A 129 15.51 -2.84 -3.83
N ASP A 130 14.84 -1.72 -3.54
CA ASP A 130 13.83 -1.64 -2.49
C ASP A 130 12.53 -2.39 -2.86
N MET A 131 12.15 -2.41 -4.14
CA MET A 131 11.02 -3.19 -4.63
C MET A 131 11.26 -4.69 -4.46
N LYS A 132 12.41 -5.15 -4.92
CA LYS A 132 12.83 -6.55 -4.77
C LYS A 132 12.84 -7.00 -3.32
N TYR A 133 13.07 -6.06 -2.40
CA TYR A 133 13.07 -6.30 -0.97
C TYR A 133 11.65 -6.43 -0.41
N LYS A 134 10.76 -5.48 -0.71
CA LYS A 134 9.39 -5.43 -0.14
C LYS A 134 8.51 -6.63 -0.53
N GLU A 135 8.67 -7.16 -1.73
CA GLU A 135 7.81 -8.22 -2.26
C GLU A 135 8.17 -9.64 -1.79
N LYS A 136 9.17 -9.77 -0.91
CA LYS A 136 9.66 -11.07 -0.39
C LYS A 136 9.15 -11.41 1.00
N TYR A 137 8.66 -10.43 1.76
CA TYR A 137 8.34 -10.63 3.17
C TYR A 137 6.85 -10.70 3.41
N LEU A 138 6.42 -11.77 4.06
CA LEU A 138 5.09 -11.93 4.61
C LEU A 138 4.82 -10.91 5.73
N LEU A 139 5.85 -10.63 6.52
CA LEU A 139 5.79 -9.73 7.65
C LEU A 139 7.02 -8.84 7.65
N SER A 140 6.80 -7.55 7.70
CA SER A 140 7.85 -6.55 7.86
C SER A 140 7.52 -5.73 9.10
N ILE A 141 8.33 -5.89 10.15
CA ILE A 141 8.12 -5.23 11.45
C ILE A 141 9.19 -4.16 11.60
N PRO A 142 8.81 -2.88 11.57
CA PRO A 142 9.74 -1.80 11.89
C PRO A 142 10.00 -1.77 13.40
N PHE A 143 11.23 -1.40 13.80
CA PHE A 143 11.60 -1.31 15.22
C PHE A 143 12.57 -0.17 15.52
N TYR A 144 12.59 0.26 16.78
CA TYR A 144 13.56 1.23 17.30
C TYR A 144 14.54 0.55 18.27
N TYR A 145 15.75 1.06 18.36
CA TYR A 145 16.53 0.89 19.58
C TYR A 145 15.95 1.75 20.70
N GLU A 146 16.05 1.30 21.93
CA GLU A 146 15.47 1.96 23.09
C GLU A 146 15.75 3.48 23.15
N LYS A 147 16.98 3.92 22.88
CA LYS A 147 17.37 5.35 22.82
C LYS A 147 16.66 6.15 21.73
N ASP A 148 16.45 5.55 20.57
CA ASP A 148 15.83 6.22 19.42
C ASP A 148 14.30 6.24 19.57
N TYR A 149 13.73 5.24 20.22
CA TYR A 149 12.32 5.19 20.56
C TYR A 149 11.91 6.35 21.46
N TYR A 150 12.65 6.61 22.55
CA TYR A 150 12.36 7.71 23.46
C TYR A 150 12.48 9.08 22.76
N LYS A 151 13.48 9.26 21.91
CA LYS A 151 13.64 10.50 21.12
C LYS A 151 12.48 10.72 20.15
N ALA A 152 12.08 9.68 19.44
CA ALA A 152 10.96 9.74 18.50
C ALA A 152 9.65 10.01 19.23
N LYS A 153 9.43 9.36 20.39
CA LYS A 153 8.25 9.59 21.22
C LYS A 153 8.18 11.00 21.77
N VAL A 154 9.27 11.53 22.30
CA VAL A 154 9.32 12.93 22.77
C VAL A 154 9.03 13.90 21.65
N ALA A 155 9.54 13.67 20.44
CA ALA A 155 9.27 14.51 19.29
C ALA A 155 7.80 14.42 18.84
N ASP A 156 7.20 13.24 18.87
CA ASP A 156 5.78 13.04 18.56
C ASP A 156 4.89 13.68 19.64
N ASP A 157 5.19 13.49 20.91
CA ASP A 157 4.46 14.07 22.02
C ASP A 157 4.48 15.61 21.97
N ALA A 158 5.62 16.19 21.64
CA ALA A 158 5.75 17.64 21.44
C ALA A 158 4.92 18.14 20.25
N ARG A 159 4.88 17.38 19.15
CA ARG A 159 4.13 17.69 17.93
C ARG A 159 2.61 17.63 18.16
N PHE A 160 2.14 16.71 19.01
CA PHE A 160 0.71 16.57 19.35
C PHE A 160 0.27 17.44 20.52
N GLY A 161 1.10 18.40 20.95
CA GLY A 161 0.76 19.36 22.00
C GLY A 161 0.72 18.77 23.40
N ILE A 162 1.33 17.61 23.63
CA ILE A 162 1.44 17.03 24.97
C ILE A 162 2.38 17.89 25.82
N PRO A 163 1.97 18.30 27.03
CA PRO A 163 2.79 19.15 27.90
C PRO A 163 4.16 18.54 28.20
N LYS A 164 5.21 19.34 28.22
CA LYS A 164 6.60 18.87 28.49
C LYS A 164 6.73 18.00 29.73
N LYS A 165 5.88 18.18 30.73
CA LYS A 165 5.84 17.38 31.96
C LYS A 165 5.46 15.92 31.73
N HIS A 166 4.77 15.61 30.64
CA HIS A 166 4.30 14.26 30.27
C HIS A 166 4.95 13.72 28.99
N GLN A 167 5.87 14.48 28.40
CA GLN A 167 6.60 14.05 27.23
C GLN A 167 7.62 12.97 27.60
N GLY A 168 7.52 11.80 26.98
CA GLY A 168 8.44 10.68 27.25
C GLY A 168 8.13 9.86 28.51
N GLU A 169 7.11 10.20 29.31
CA GLU A 169 6.67 9.36 30.42
C GLU A 169 6.02 8.06 29.90
N PHE A 170 6.79 7.00 29.91
CA PHE A 170 6.31 5.64 29.76
C PHE A 170 6.38 5.00 31.14
N HIS A 171 5.25 4.85 31.80
CA HIS A 171 5.20 4.04 33.01
C HIS A 171 5.30 2.56 32.60
N ILE A 172 6.53 2.07 32.55
CA ILE A 172 6.81 0.65 32.62
C ILE A 172 6.82 0.35 34.11
N GLY A 173 5.86 -0.44 34.56
CA GLY A 173 5.95 -1.06 35.88
C GLY A 173 7.25 -1.86 35.94
N ALA A 174 8.18 -1.39 36.75
CA ALA A 174 9.42 -2.09 37.03
C ALA A 174 9.11 -3.27 37.92
N ASP A 175 8.93 -4.47 37.36
CA ASP A 175 9.08 -5.71 38.08
C ASP A 175 9.87 -6.69 37.21
N ASN A 176 10.95 -7.17 37.76
CA ASN A 176 11.97 -8.01 37.19
C ASN A 176 11.44 -9.38 36.78
N GLU A 177 11.16 -9.59 35.49
CA GLU A 177 11.21 -10.93 34.90
C GLU A 177 11.65 -10.83 33.45
N GLY A 178 12.92 -11.13 33.23
CA GLY A 178 13.57 -10.99 31.93
C GLY A 178 13.07 -12.01 30.90
N GLY A 179 12.89 -11.57 29.66
CA GLY A 179 12.65 -12.38 28.46
C GLY A 179 11.28 -12.19 27.83
N SER A 180 10.19 -12.17 28.58
CA SER A 180 8.83 -11.91 28.02
C SER A 180 8.55 -10.44 27.81
N GLU A 181 9.23 -9.56 28.51
CA GLU A 181 9.09 -8.10 28.44
C GLU A 181 9.75 -7.50 27.18
N PHE A 182 10.88 -8.05 26.74
CA PHE A 182 11.51 -7.63 25.49
C PHE A 182 10.59 -7.85 24.29
N LEU A 183 9.86 -8.98 24.25
CA LEU A 183 8.89 -9.29 23.21
C LEU A 183 7.62 -8.43 23.32
N LYS A 184 7.11 -8.18 24.53
CA LYS A 184 5.91 -7.35 24.73
C LYS A 184 6.16 -5.87 24.45
N ASN A 185 7.26 -5.33 24.95
CA ASN A 185 7.51 -3.87 24.88
C ASN A 185 8.11 -3.44 23.54
N ASN A 186 8.95 -4.28 22.91
CA ASN A 186 9.56 -3.93 21.64
C ASN A 186 8.80 -4.44 20.41
N LEU A 187 8.16 -5.60 20.47
CA LEU A 187 7.45 -6.16 19.31
C LEU A 187 6.00 -5.68 19.22
N LEU A 188 5.26 -5.69 20.33
CA LEU A 188 3.87 -5.22 20.35
C LEU A 188 3.77 -3.69 20.37
N GLY A 189 4.70 -3.01 21.03
CA GLY A 189 4.77 -1.55 21.06
C GLY A 189 5.22 -0.93 19.74
N SER A 190 5.88 -1.69 18.86
CA SER A 190 6.28 -1.26 17.52
C SER A 190 5.28 -1.60 16.44
N LEU A 191 4.21 -2.35 16.76
CA LEU A 191 3.14 -2.59 15.80
C LEU A 191 2.48 -1.26 15.42
N PRO A 192 2.23 -1.01 14.13
CA PRO A 192 1.55 0.20 13.69
C PRO A 192 0.14 0.27 14.30
N SER A 193 -0.28 1.48 14.67
CA SER A 193 -1.60 1.74 15.26
C SER A 193 -2.79 1.46 14.32
N GLY A 194 -2.52 1.10 13.07
CA GLY A 194 -3.48 0.68 12.04
C GLY A 194 -2.71 0.03 10.90
N TYR A 195 -3.37 -0.81 10.12
CA TYR A 195 -2.78 -1.47 8.95
C TYR A 195 -2.44 -0.47 7.83
N ILE A 196 -3.23 0.61 7.73
CA ILE A 196 -3.11 1.67 6.72
C ILE A 196 -2.93 3.00 7.44
N TYR A 197 -1.87 3.74 7.15
CA TYR A 197 -1.71 5.11 7.66
C TYR A 197 -2.72 6.08 7.06
N GLY A 198 -3.22 5.79 5.85
CA GLY A 198 -4.21 6.57 5.14
C GLY A 198 -3.62 7.79 4.43
N GLN A 199 -2.39 7.70 3.94
CA GLN A 199 -1.73 8.75 3.18
C GLN A 199 -2.54 9.15 1.95
N ASN A 200 -2.92 8.17 1.12
CA ASN A 200 -3.65 8.44 -0.12
C ASN A 200 -5.02 9.05 0.13
N VAL A 201 -5.72 8.60 1.18
CA VAL A 201 -6.98 9.21 1.64
C VAL A 201 -6.76 10.65 2.09
N SER A 202 -5.73 10.91 2.90
CA SER A 202 -5.44 12.26 3.41
C SER A 202 -5.09 13.21 2.27
N ASN A 203 -4.30 12.77 1.29
CA ASN A 203 -3.96 13.58 0.11
C ASN A 203 -5.17 13.81 -0.79
N LEU A 204 -6.07 12.83 -0.94
CA LEU A 204 -7.34 13.03 -1.62
C LEU A 204 -8.19 14.08 -0.89
N ILE A 205 -8.37 13.97 0.42
CA ILE A 205 -9.10 14.97 1.22
C ILE A 205 -8.46 16.35 1.03
N SER A 206 -7.14 16.47 1.11
CA SER A 206 -6.45 17.76 0.89
C SER A 206 -6.72 18.32 -0.51
N SER A 207 -6.76 17.48 -1.55
CA SER A 207 -7.08 17.93 -2.89
C SER A 207 -8.55 18.40 -3.06
N LEU A 208 -9.47 17.86 -2.26
CA LEU A 208 -10.89 18.17 -2.31
C LEU A 208 -11.31 19.35 -1.41
N THR A 209 -10.45 19.78 -0.49
CA THR A 209 -10.75 20.81 0.52
C THR A 209 -9.94 22.09 0.33
N VAL A 210 -9.34 22.33 -0.83
CA VAL A 210 -8.53 23.51 -1.12
C VAL A 210 -9.32 24.81 -0.83
N GLY A 211 -8.70 25.72 -0.08
CA GLY A 211 -9.32 26.96 0.37
C GLY A 211 -10.03 26.88 1.72
N TYR A 212 -10.09 25.66 2.32
CA TYR A 212 -10.72 25.41 3.63
C TYR A 212 -9.84 24.61 4.60
N GLN A 213 -8.53 24.54 4.34
CA GLN A 213 -7.61 23.70 5.13
C GLN A 213 -7.03 24.41 6.36
N ASP A 214 -7.27 25.69 6.51
CA ASP A 214 -6.97 26.43 7.74
C ASP A 214 -7.92 25.99 8.87
N SER A 215 -7.56 26.34 10.10
CA SER A 215 -8.46 26.15 11.24
C SER A 215 -9.61 27.15 11.16
N ILE A 216 -10.82 26.68 10.90
CA ILE A 216 -12.01 27.49 10.68
C ILE A 216 -13.18 27.06 11.57
N ASP A 217 -14.15 27.92 11.73
CA ASP A 217 -15.44 27.59 12.32
C ASP A 217 -16.35 27.03 11.22
N PHE A 218 -16.81 25.79 11.35
CA PHE A 218 -17.57 25.09 10.30
C PHE A 218 -18.99 25.68 10.10
N LYS A 219 -19.46 26.54 11.02
CA LYS A 219 -20.70 27.30 10.79
C LYS A 219 -20.54 28.36 9.69
N THR A 220 -19.29 28.74 9.34
CA THR A 220 -18.99 29.71 8.27
C THR A 220 -18.90 29.08 6.89
N LEU A 221 -18.97 27.76 6.80
CA LEU A 221 -19.02 27.05 5.51
C LEU A 221 -20.29 27.42 4.74
N PRO A 222 -20.29 27.28 3.42
CA PRO A 222 -21.47 27.51 2.58
C PRO A 222 -22.74 26.86 3.13
N ARG A 223 -22.61 25.63 3.64
CA ARG A 223 -23.61 25.00 4.53
C ARG A 223 -22.92 24.61 5.83
N PRO A 224 -23.42 25.04 7.01
CA PRO A 224 -22.86 24.62 8.29
C PRO A 224 -22.68 23.11 8.40
N TYR A 225 -21.59 22.71 9.02
CA TYR A 225 -21.19 21.31 9.04
C TYR A 225 -20.77 20.85 10.43
N VAL A 226 -21.16 19.61 10.76
CA VAL A 226 -20.75 18.93 11.98
C VAL A 226 -20.40 17.48 11.66
N SER A 227 -19.29 16.97 12.19
CA SER A 227 -19.02 15.54 12.10
C SER A 227 -18.62 14.94 13.44
N ILE A 228 -18.80 13.63 13.56
CA ILE A 228 -18.53 12.88 14.77
C ILE A 228 -17.29 12.03 14.57
N ALA A 229 -16.39 12.08 15.56
CA ALA A 229 -15.31 11.12 15.75
C ALA A 229 -15.40 10.55 17.17
N ALA A 230 -14.70 9.45 17.45
CA ALA A 230 -14.60 8.88 18.78
C ALA A 230 -13.18 9.09 19.32
N ASP A 231 -13.06 9.67 20.51
CA ASP A 231 -11.77 9.85 21.16
C ASP A 231 -11.45 8.63 22.05
N MET A 232 -10.41 7.92 21.71
CA MET A 232 -9.95 6.72 22.43
C MET A 232 -9.37 7.04 23.81
N VAL A 233 -8.95 8.30 24.07
CA VAL A 233 -8.38 8.72 25.35
C VAL A 233 -9.47 8.96 26.36
N SER A 234 -10.46 9.76 26.00
CA SER A 234 -11.58 10.10 26.88
C SER A 234 -12.74 9.11 26.83
N GLY A 235 -12.79 8.29 25.80
CA GLY A 235 -13.89 7.38 25.50
C GLY A 235 -15.19 8.08 25.08
N LYS A 236 -15.16 9.38 24.74
CA LYS A 236 -16.32 10.19 24.37
C LYS A 236 -16.37 10.45 22.85
N ALA A 237 -17.53 10.88 22.38
CA ALA A 237 -17.63 11.45 21.05
C ALA A 237 -16.91 12.79 20.99
N LYS A 238 -16.15 13.04 19.92
CA LYS A 238 -15.64 14.35 19.53
C LYS A 238 -16.58 14.94 18.50
N ILE A 239 -17.17 16.07 18.82
CA ILE A 239 -18.02 16.84 17.92
C ILE A 239 -17.13 17.84 17.18
N TRP A 240 -16.95 17.65 15.89
CA TRP A 240 -16.23 18.56 15.03
C TRP A 240 -17.18 19.64 14.51
N HIS A 241 -17.09 20.83 15.07
CA HIS A 241 -17.81 22.04 14.65
C HIS A 241 -16.84 23.17 14.24
N SER A 242 -15.56 22.97 14.49
CA SER A 242 -14.47 23.91 14.18
C SER A 242 -13.12 23.18 14.15
N GLY A 243 -12.11 23.81 13.57
CA GLY A 243 -10.76 23.28 13.43
C GLY A 243 -10.40 23.03 11.97
N LYS A 244 -9.46 22.14 11.72
CA LYS A 244 -9.11 21.74 10.36
C LYS A 244 -10.14 20.73 9.83
N ILE A 245 -10.76 21.06 8.69
CA ILE A 245 -11.75 20.18 8.07
C ILE A 245 -11.13 18.83 7.65
N ASN A 246 -9.84 18.83 7.28
CA ASN A 246 -9.10 17.61 6.95
C ASN A 246 -9.03 16.65 8.15
N ASP A 247 -8.77 17.18 9.36
CA ASP A 247 -8.74 16.36 10.57
C ASP A 247 -10.12 15.80 10.91
N ALA A 248 -11.17 16.61 10.72
CA ALA A 248 -12.54 16.18 10.92
C ALA A 248 -12.94 15.06 9.97
N MET A 249 -12.70 15.24 8.66
CA MET A 249 -12.99 14.24 7.63
C MET A 249 -12.17 12.96 7.82
N ARG A 250 -10.86 13.11 8.12
CA ARG A 250 -9.96 11.96 8.28
C ARG A 250 -10.26 11.17 9.55
N SER A 251 -10.57 11.85 10.67
CA SER A 251 -10.86 11.17 11.94
C SER A 251 -12.19 10.43 11.92
N THR A 252 -13.24 11.05 11.36
CA THR A 252 -14.58 10.43 11.32
C THR A 252 -14.63 9.10 10.55
N MET A 253 -13.65 8.86 9.65
CA MET A 253 -13.54 7.62 8.87
C MET A 253 -12.42 6.67 9.33
N SER A 254 -11.73 6.96 10.43
CA SER A 254 -10.59 6.17 10.92
C SER A 254 -11.04 4.89 11.62
N ILE A 255 -11.47 3.89 10.87
CA ILE A 255 -11.92 2.59 11.40
C ILE A 255 -10.77 1.91 12.15
N PRO A 256 -10.91 1.61 13.47
CA PRO A 256 -9.87 0.96 14.24
C PRO A 256 -9.43 -0.38 13.64
N GLY A 257 -8.13 -0.64 13.66
CA GLY A 257 -7.52 -1.83 13.07
C GLY A 257 -7.31 -1.74 11.56
N MET A 258 -8.08 -0.92 10.84
CA MET A 258 -7.90 -0.67 9.41
C MET A 258 -7.06 0.59 9.19
N PHE A 259 -7.50 1.74 9.69
CA PHE A 259 -6.78 3.00 9.55
C PHE A 259 -6.09 3.42 10.84
N ALA A 260 -4.91 4.03 10.71
CA ALA A 260 -4.26 4.69 11.83
C ALA A 260 -5.15 5.83 12.35
N PRO A 261 -5.27 6.00 13.69
CA PRO A 261 -6.06 7.07 14.29
C PRO A 261 -5.45 8.45 14.01
N VAL A 262 -6.30 9.46 13.97
CA VAL A 262 -5.87 10.86 13.89
C VAL A 262 -5.50 11.35 15.29
N ARG A 263 -4.27 11.85 15.43
CA ARG A 263 -3.75 12.38 16.69
C ARG A 263 -3.67 13.90 16.58
N THR A 264 -4.49 14.58 17.38
CA THR A 264 -4.55 16.04 17.40
C THR A 264 -4.98 16.54 18.77
N ASN A 265 -4.39 17.64 19.24
CA ASN A 265 -4.74 18.31 20.52
C ASN A 265 -4.84 17.36 21.73
N GLY A 266 -3.96 16.37 21.83
CA GLY A 266 -3.95 15.38 22.93
C GLY A 266 -5.01 14.29 22.82
N MET A 267 -5.81 14.25 21.76
CA MET A 267 -6.80 13.23 21.46
C MET A 267 -6.26 12.16 20.49
N VAL A 268 -6.82 10.98 20.58
CA VAL A 268 -6.60 9.87 19.65
C VAL A 268 -7.93 9.50 19.02
N LEU A 269 -8.18 10.05 17.84
CA LEU A 269 -9.48 10.04 17.19
C LEU A 269 -9.60 8.89 16.20
N VAL A 270 -10.71 8.18 16.29
CA VAL A 270 -11.11 7.09 15.41
C VAL A 270 -12.53 7.31 14.89
N ASP A 271 -13.03 6.40 14.05
CA ASP A 271 -14.35 6.49 13.42
C ASP A 271 -15.45 6.77 14.45
N GLY A 272 -16.29 7.75 14.13
CA GLY A 272 -17.37 8.22 14.99
C GLY A 272 -18.46 7.18 15.21
N GLY A 273 -18.60 6.20 14.33
CA GLY A 273 -19.58 5.12 14.45
C GLY A 273 -19.48 4.31 15.74
N LEU A 274 -18.30 4.33 16.39
CA LEU A 274 -18.12 3.72 17.72
C LEU A 274 -18.89 4.43 18.83
N ARG A 275 -19.34 5.66 18.63
CA ARG A 275 -20.04 6.45 19.64
C ARG A 275 -21.40 6.95 19.18
N ASP A 276 -21.47 7.52 17.99
CA ASP A 276 -22.73 8.00 17.40
C ASP A 276 -22.66 7.94 15.89
N ASN A 277 -23.20 6.86 15.34
CA ASN A 277 -23.22 6.61 13.90
C ASN A 277 -24.33 7.40 13.16
N TYR A 278 -25.29 7.96 13.89
CA TYR A 278 -26.45 8.62 13.31
C TYR A 278 -26.91 9.78 14.20
N PRO A 279 -26.21 10.95 14.19
CA PRO A 279 -26.31 12.00 15.20
C PRO A 279 -27.56 12.88 15.07
N THR A 280 -28.74 12.29 15.06
CA THR A 280 -30.03 13.01 14.88
C THR A 280 -30.45 13.76 16.12
N SER A 281 -30.14 13.24 17.32
CA SER A 281 -30.38 13.97 18.57
C SER A 281 -29.58 15.28 18.62
N LEU A 282 -28.31 15.23 18.16
CA LEU A 282 -27.47 16.44 18.10
C LEU A 282 -28.05 17.48 17.14
N ALA A 283 -28.60 17.06 15.98
CA ALA A 283 -29.28 17.98 15.07
C ALA A 283 -30.47 18.66 15.74
N ARG A 284 -31.26 17.93 16.53
CA ARG A 284 -32.38 18.47 17.30
C ARG A 284 -31.88 19.42 18.39
N GLU A 285 -30.82 19.06 19.10
CA GLU A 285 -30.19 19.93 20.11
C GLU A 285 -29.65 21.24 19.51
N MET A 286 -29.15 21.22 18.27
CA MET A 286 -28.72 22.40 17.53
C MET A 286 -29.87 23.26 16.99
N GLY A 287 -31.12 22.88 17.23
CA GLY A 287 -32.30 23.68 16.95
C GLY A 287 -32.95 23.41 15.61
N ALA A 288 -32.70 22.29 14.95
CA ALA A 288 -33.40 21.93 13.72
C ALA A 288 -34.87 21.60 13.97
N ASP A 289 -35.80 22.18 13.17
CA ASP A 289 -37.22 21.90 13.23
C ASP A 289 -37.57 20.62 12.47
N ILE A 290 -36.96 20.44 11.31
CA ILE A 290 -37.12 19.29 10.44
C ILE A 290 -35.79 18.57 10.30
N ILE A 291 -35.79 17.28 10.55
CA ILE A 291 -34.60 16.44 10.37
C ILE A 291 -34.88 15.42 9.25
N ILE A 292 -34.10 15.52 8.17
CA ILE A 292 -34.05 14.53 7.12
C ILE A 292 -32.86 13.63 7.41
N GLY A 293 -33.13 12.41 7.83
CA GLY A 293 -32.09 11.47 8.22
C GLY A 293 -31.91 10.36 7.19
N VAL A 294 -30.67 10.13 6.76
CA VAL A 294 -30.31 9.04 5.86
C VAL A 294 -29.60 7.95 6.67
N ASP A 295 -30.29 6.85 6.86
CA ASP A 295 -29.85 5.71 7.66
C ASP A 295 -29.41 4.57 6.75
N LEU A 296 -28.14 4.18 6.81
CA LEU A 296 -27.57 3.10 6.01
C LEU A 296 -27.54 1.76 6.74
N SER A 297 -28.08 1.69 7.97
CA SER A 297 -28.18 0.43 8.69
C SER A 297 -29.15 -0.51 7.97
N GLN A 298 -28.83 -1.79 7.96
CA GLN A 298 -29.65 -2.83 7.31
C GLN A 298 -30.28 -3.80 8.32
N GLY A 299 -30.31 -3.40 9.58
CA GLY A 299 -30.76 -4.24 10.70
C GLY A 299 -29.65 -5.16 11.23
N ARG A 300 -29.99 -6.02 12.19
CA ARG A 300 -29.03 -6.97 12.79
C ARG A 300 -28.64 -8.04 11.78
N ARG A 301 -27.35 -8.28 11.66
CA ARG A 301 -26.82 -9.33 10.79
C ARG A 301 -27.13 -10.71 11.35
N THR A 302 -27.41 -11.64 10.48
CA THR A 302 -27.61 -13.06 10.82
C THR A 302 -26.24 -13.78 10.96
N PHE A 303 -26.27 -14.97 11.55
CA PHE A 303 -25.06 -15.80 11.71
C PHE A 303 -24.34 -16.05 10.37
N SER A 304 -25.07 -16.17 9.27
CA SER A 304 -24.53 -16.41 7.93
C SER A 304 -23.94 -15.19 7.24
N GLU A 305 -24.13 -13.99 7.80
CA GLU A 305 -23.67 -12.72 7.21
C GLU A 305 -22.37 -12.18 7.85
N VAL A 306 -21.85 -12.84 8.88
CA VAL A 306 -20.62 -12.44 9.59
C VAL A 306 -19.52 -13.46 9.26
N ASN A 307 -18.98 -13.38 8.04
CA ASN A 307 -18.10 -14.42 7.51
C ASN A 307 -16.64 -14.00 7.31
N ASN A 308 -16.35 -12.70 7.31
CA ASN A 308 -15.02 -12.19 7.06
C ASN A 308 -14.64 -11.08 8.06
N ILE A 309 -13.35 -10.71 8.08
CA ILE A 309 -12.82 -9.74 9.04
C ILE A 309 -13.47 -8.35 8.91
N GLY A 310 -13.86 -7.96 7.70
CA GLY A 310 -14.58 -6.69 7.46
C GLY A 310 -15.98 -6.70 8.06
N ASP A 311 -16.68 -7.83 7.99
CA ASP A 311 -17.99 -8.01 8.60
C ASP A 311 -17.90 -8.00 10.13
N ILE A 312 -16.86 -8.65 10.70
CA ILE A 312 -16.61 -8.68 12.15
C ILE A 312 -16.30 -7.28 12.67
N ILE A 313 -15.43 -6.53 11.99
CA ILE A 313 -15.09 -5.15 12.37
C ILE A 313 -16.34 -4.25 12.26
N GLY A 314 -17.07 -4.33 11.14
CA GLY A 314 -18.29 -3.56 10.94
C GLY A 314 -19.34 -3.84 12.00
N GLN A 315 -19.57 -5.11 12.32
CA GLN A 315 -20.50 -5.52 13.40
C GLN A 315 -20.04 -5.04 14.77
N GLY A 316 -18.72 -5.07 15.04
CA GLY A 316 -18.15 -4.56 16.28
C GLY A 316 -18.39 -3.05 16.45
N ILE A 317 -18.25 -2.25 15.38
CA ILE A 317 -18.57 -0.83 15.38
C ILE A 317 -20.06 -0.60 15.63
N GLU A 318 -20.94 -1.32 14.93
CA GLU A 318 -22.39 -1.23 15.12
C GLU A 318 -22.81 -1.59 16.56
N MET A 319 -22.21 -2.61 17.15
CA MET A 319 -22.48 -3.01 18.54
C MET A 319 -22.05 -1.95 19.57
N LEU A 320 -20.89 -1.31 19.37
CA LEU A 320 -20.40 -0.27 20.27
C LEU A 320 -21.21 1.03 20.19
N GLY A 321 -21.78 1.33 19.03
CA GLY A 321 -22.65 2.49 18.81
C GLY A 321 -24.15 2.24 19.01
N LEU A 322 -24.57 1.01 19.44
CA LEU A 322 -25.96 0.59 19.44
C LEU A 322 -26.85 1.47 20.33
N ASP A 323 -26.40 1.76 21.54
CA ASP A 323 -27.18 2.59 22.50
C ASP A 323 -27.48 3.98 21.95
N ALA A 324 -26.52 4.60 21.26
CA ALA A 324 -26.73 5.90 20.61
C ALA A 324 -27.65 5.76 19.41
N TYR A 325 -27.48 4.71 18.60
CA TYR A 325 -28.32 4.46 17.45
C TYR A 325 -29.80 4.23 17.84
N GLU A 326 -30.10 3.43 18.87
CA GLU A 326 -31.47 3.19 19.35
C GLU A 326 -32.16 4.46 19.81
N LYS A 327 -31.41 5.40 20.42
CA LYS A 327 -31.94 6.73 20.79
C LYS A 327 -32.23 7.60 19.58
N ASN A 328 -31.39 7.50 18.55
CA ASN A 328 -31.36 8.42 17.41
C ASN A 328 -32.28 8.02 16.26
N VAL A 329 -32.53 6.72 16.09
CA VAL A 329 -33.17 6.15 14.89
C VAL A 329 -34.62 6.63 14.65
N ASN A 330 -35.34 7.06 15.69
CA ASN A 330 -36.74 7.51 15.62
C ASN A 330 -36.91 9.03 15.73
N ILE A 331 -35.82 9.82 15.78
CA ILE A 331 -35.86 11.28 15.87
C ILE A 331 -36.15 11.97 14.53
N PRO A 332 -35.62 11.47 13.35
CA PRO A 332 -35.86 12.15 12.08
C PRO A 332 -37.36 12.27 11.72
N ASP A 333 -37.76 13.43 11.19
CA ASP A 333 -39.09 13.67 10.65
C ASP A 333 -39.29 12.95 9.31
N VAL A 334 -38.20 12.79 8.53
CA VAL A 334 -38.14 11.92 7.34
C VAL A 334 -36.97 11.00 7.47
N LYS A 335 -37.23 9.70 7.49
CA LYS A 335 -36.21 8.65 7.49
C LYS A 335 -36.09 8.04 6.09
N ILE A 336 -34.91 8.17 5.50
CA ILE A 336 -34.56 7.57 4.22
C ILE A 336 -33.58 6.41 4.48
N ASN A 337 -34.05 5.18 4.20
CA ASN A 337 -33.24 3.97 4.41
C ASN A 337 -33.18 3.18 3.10
N PRO A 338 -32.09 3.36 2.31
CA PRO A 338 -31.88 2.61 1.07
C PRO A 338 -31.67 1.12 1.35
N ASP A 339 -32.28 0.24 0.56
CA ASP A 339 -32.04 -1.20 0.66
C ASP A 339 -30.66 -1.53 0.07
N LEU A 340 -29.69 -1.81 0.95
CA LEU A 340 -28.29 -2.06 0.63
C LEU A 340 -27.76 -3.38 1.23
N LYS A 341 -28.67 -4.36 1.47
CA LYS A 341 -28.33 -5.64 2.12
C LYS A 341 -27.25 -6.44 1.41
N GLU A 342 -27.17 -6.34 0.09
CA GLU A 342 -26.18 -7.02 -0.75
C GLU A 342 -24.78 -6.41 -0.63
N TYR A 343 -24.65 -5.22 -0.05
CA TYR A 343 -23.41 -4.46 0.04
C TYR A 343 -22.92 -4.37 1.48
N ASN A 344 -21.60 -4.48 1.63
CA ASN A 344 -20.93 -4.24 2.90
C ASN A 344 -20.08 -2.95 2.85
N MET A 345 -19.44 -2.63 3.96
CA MET A 345 -18.61 -1.42 4.08
C MET A 345 -17.42 -1.37 3.11
N MET A 346 -17.01 -2.52 2.54
CA MET A 346 -15.88 -2.67 1.62
C MET A 346 -16.29 -2.78 0.14
N SER A 347 -17.54 -2.58 -0.19
CA SER A 347 -18.08 -2.70 -1.56
C SER A 347 -17.70 -1.53 -2.47
N PHE A 348 -16.43 -1.15 -2.49
CA PHE A 348 -15.87 -0.03 -3.25
C PHE A 348 -15.50 -0.41 -4.70
N ASN A 349 -16.35 -1.10 -5.42
CA ASN A 349 -16.15 -1.33 -6.85
C ASN A 349 -17.11 -0.46 -7.68
N PRO A 350 -16.74 -0.08 -8.92
CA PRO A 350 -17.54 0.85 -9.72
C PRO A 350 -19.01 0.45 -9.88
N ALA A 351 -19.28 -0.82 -10.17
CA ALA A 351 -20.65 -1.32 -10.35
C ALA A 351 -21.49 -1.24 -9.07
N ALA A 352 -20.86 -1.53 -7.90
CA ALA A 352 -21.53 -1.38 -6.62
C ALA A 352 -21.82 0.10 -6.32
N ILE A 353 -20.84 0.99 -6.51
CA ILE A 353 -21.02 2.43 -6.30
C ILE A 353 -22.15 2.98 -7.16
N ASP A 354 -22.20 2.61 -8.45
CA ASP A 354 -23.30 2.99 -9.36
C ASP A 354 -24.65 2.60 -8.82
N THR A 355 -24.80 1.34 -8.41
CA THR A 355 -26.07 0.82 -7.91
C THR A 355 -26.46 1.44 -6.57
N ILE A 356 -25.50 1.65 -5.67
CA ILE A 356 -25.70 2.25 -4.35
C ILE A 356 -26.22 3.69 -4.50
N ILE A 357 -25.63 4.51 -5.39
CA ILE A 357 -26.09 5.88 -5.65
C ILE A 357 -27.54 5.88 -6.15
N VAL A 358 -27.84 5.01 -7.12
CA VAL A 358 -29.19 4.88 -7.68
C VAL A 358 -30.19 4.43 -6.61
N ARG A 359 -29.83 3.47 -5.74
CA ARG A 359 -30.69 3.03 -4.63
C ARG A 359 -30.91 4.14 -3.61
N GLY A 360 -29.92 4.98 -3.34
CA GLY A 360 -30.06 6.18 -2.52
C GLY A 360 -31.12 7.15 -3.08
N TYR A 361 -31.01 7.46 -4.36
CA TYR A 361 -31.99 8.31 -5.06
C TYR A 361 -33.42 7.71 -4.99
N ARG A 362 -33.58 6.42 -5.28
CA ARG A 362 -34.88 5.73 -5.23
C ARG A 362 -35.46 5.71 -3.83
N ALA A 363 -34.64 5.55 -2.80
CA ALA A 363 -35.11 5.59 -1.42
C ALA A 363 -35.61 6.99 -1.01
N ALA A 364 -34.98 8.07 -1.50
CA ALA A 364 -35.47 9.42 -1.32
C ALA A 364 -36.77 9.65 -2.11
N LEU A 365 -36.84 9.20 -3.36
CA LEU A 365 -38.03 9.28 -4.19
C LEU A 365 -39.23 8.53 -3.56
N ALA A 366 -39.01 7.43 -2.85
CA ALA A 366 -40.06 6.73 -2.12
C ALA A 366 -40.69 7.56 -0.96
N GLN A 367 -39.99 8.61 -0.50
CA GLN A 367 -40.46 9.57 0.50
C GLN A 367 -41.01 10.86 -0.14
N LYS A 368 -41.33 10.82 -1.45
CA LYS A 368 -41.72 11.98 -2.24
C LYS A 368 -42.76 12.85 -1.56
N ASP A 369 -43.91 12.27 -1.14
CA ASP A 369 -45.04 13.00 -0.59
C ASP A 369 -44.69 13.79 0.70
N LEU A 370 -43.79 13.24 1.52
CA LEU A 370 -43.31 13.91 2.72
C LEU A 370 -42.29 15.02 2.38
N LEU A 371 -41.41 14.74 1.44
CA LEU A 371 -40.34 15.68 1.02
C LEU A 371 -40.93 16.87 0.25
N GLU A 372 -41.96 16.66 -0.59
CA GLU A 372 -42.68 17.74 -1.27
C GLU A 372 -43.40 18.68 -0.27
N LYS A 373 -44.03 18.10 0.76
CA LYS A 373 -44.63 18.91 1.85
C LYS A 373 -43.57 19.72 2.61
N ILE A 374 -42.36 19.20 2.75
CA ILE A 374 -41.27 19.96 3.37
C ILE A 374 -40.82 21.08 2.44
N ALA A 375 -40.63 20.81 1.14
CA ALA A 375 -40.30 21.80 0.15
C ALA A 375 -41.30 22.96 0.14
N GLU A 376 -42.62 22.64 0.15
CA GLU A 376 -43.69 23.64 0.22
C GLU A 376 -43.60 24.50 1.50
N LYS A 377 -43.35 23.87 2.67
CA LYS A 377 -43.27 24.57 3.97
C LYS A 377 -42.02 25.43 4.13
N THR A 378 -40.92 25.07 3.42
CA THR A 378 -39.66 25.75 3.58
C THR A 378 -39.44 26.88 2.57
N SER A 379 -40.41 27.14 1.67
CA SER A 379 -40.44 28.21 0.66
C SER A 379 -39.05 28.47 0.09
N TYR A 380 -38.71 27.73 -0.93
CA TYR A 380 -37.36 27.62 -1.44
C TYR A 380 -36.71 28.97 -1.76
N TYR A 381 -35.65 29.28 -1.06
CA TYR A 381 -34.60 30.22 -1.46
C TYR A 381 -33.33 29.42 -1.80
N ASN A 382 -33.00 29.32 -3.10
CA ASN A 382 -31.76 28.68 -3.53
C ASN A 382 -30.60 29.71 -3.50
N PRO A 383 -29.85 29.84 -2.40
CA PRO A 383 -28.59 30.54 -2.49
C PRO A 383 -27.71 29.69 -3.43
N GLN A 384 -27.33 30.23 -4.56
CA GLN A 384 -26.28 29.63 -5.38
C GLN A 384 -25.02 29.50 -4.52
N VAL A 385 -24.84 28.34 -3.89
CA VAL A 385 -23.66 28.03 -3.09
C VAL A 385 -22.48 27.97 -4.05
N ARG A 386 -21.65 29.00 -4.07
CA ARG A 386 -20.46 29.05 -4.90
C ARG A 386 -19.40 28.17 -4.25
N LEU A 387 -18.84 27.26 -5.04
CA LEU A 387 -17.64 26.54 -4.69
C LEU A 387 -16.52 27.51 -4.30
N ALA A 388 -15.73 27.18 -3.27
CA ALA A 388 -14.52 27.92 -2.95
C ALA A 388 -13.60 28.05 -4.16
N GLY A 389 -12.86 29.14 -4.24
CA GLY A 389 -12.05 29.50 -5.40
C GLY A 389 -10.98 28.52 -5.84
N GLY A 390 -10.66 27.51 -5.01
CA GLY A 390 -9.70 26.44 -5.30
C GLY A 390 -10.33 25.10 -5.65
N LEU A 391 -11.62 24.89 -5.32
CA LEU A 391 -12.27 23.60 -5.52
C LEU A 391 -12.47 23.29 -7.03
N GLY A 392 -11.98 22.13 -7.44
CA GLY A 392 -12.13 21.63 -8.81
C GLY A 392 -11.19 22.27 -9.83
N ARG A 393 -10.13 22.97 -9.41
CA ARG A 393 -9.10 23.48 -10.32
C ARG A 393 -7.97 22.46 -10.48
N ASP A 394 -7.55 22.24 -11.72
CA ASP A 394 -6.45 21.32 -12.04
C ASP A 394 -5.07 21.89 -11.69
N SER A 395 -4.96 23.21 -11.53
CA SER A 395 -3.71 23.89 -11.22
C SER A 395 -3.91 25.14 -10.36
N LEU A 396 -2.98 25.40 -9.46
CA LEU A 396 -3.03 26.41 -8.41
C LEU A 396 -1.73 27.21 -8.35
N TYR A 397 -1.80 28.47 -7.92
CA TYR A 397 -0.61 29.24 -7.53
C TYR A 397 -0.19 28.89 -6.10
N VAL A 398 1.07 28.48 -5.95
CA VAL A 398 1.72 28.19 -4.66
C VAL A 398 2.76 29.26 -4.39
N SER A 399 2.68 29.93 -3.23
CA SER A 399 3.62 31.00 -2.84
C SER A 399 4.90 30.51 -2.20
N ASP A 400 4.81 29.41 -1.44
CA ASP A 400 5.91 28.87 -0.63
C ASP A 400 5.70 27.39 -0.34
N ILE A 401 6.80 26.69 -0.05
CA ILE A 401 6.79 25.28 0.34
C ILE A 401 7.41 25.14 1.72
N GLU A 402 6.67 24.56 2.63
CA GLU A 402 7.17 24.19 3.95
C GLU A 402 7.18 22.68 4.12
N VAL A 403 8.30 22.13 4.62
CA VAL A 403 8.41 20.70 4.96
C VAL A 403 8.53 20.57 6.46
N LEU A 404 7.57 19.85 7.06
CA LEU A 404 7.47 19.60 8.49
C LEU A 404 7.78 18.15 8.84
N GLY A 405 8.17 17.88 10.07
CA GLY A 405 8.45 16.54 10.58
C GLY A 405 9.79 15.96 10.12
N VAL A 406 10.68 16.80 9.60
CA VAL A 406 12.02 16.41 9.11
C VAL A 406 13.12 17.12 9.88
N LEU A 407 14.30 16.52 9.93
CA LEU A 407 15.47 17.18 10.50
C LEU A 407 15.95 18.35 9.60
N PRO A 408 16.59 19.41 10.14
CA PRO A 408 17.05 20.55 9.32
C PRO A 408 17.92 20.16 8.14
N LYS A 409 18.81 19.18 8.32
CA LYS A 409 19.68 18.65 7.24
C LYS A 409 18.87 17.91 6.17
N GLU A 410 17.86 17.14 6.58
CA GLU A 410 16.96 16.43 5.67
C GLU A 410 16.06 17.41 4.91
N LYS A 411 15.62 18.50 5.58
CA LYS A 411 14.80 19.54 4.94
C LYS A 411 15.52 20.18 3.75
N ALA A 412 16.77 20.57 3.92
CA ALA A 412 17.58 21.16 2.85
C ALA A 412 17.72 20.20 1.66
N LEU A 413 17.94 18.90 1.95
CA LEU A 413 18.06 17.86 0.93
C LEU A 413 16.75 17.61 0.19
N LEU A 414 15.63 17.55 0.91
CA LEU A 414 14.32 17.37 0.30
C LEU A 414 13.97 18.58 -0.57
N MET A 415 14.15 19.78 -0.08
CA MET A 415 13.89 21.01 -0.85
C MET A 415 14.69 21.06 -2.16
N ASP A 416 15.95 20.65 -2.14
CA ASP A 416 16.80 20.55 -3.34
C ASP A 416 16.29 19.49 -4.33
N ARG A 417 15.66 18.41 -3.86
CA ARG A 417 15.07 17.35 -4.71
C ARG A 417 13.69 17.67 -5.26
N LEU A 418 12.97 18.63 -4.67
CA LEU A 418 11.57 18.90 -5.03
C LEU A 418 11.42 19.55 -6.40
N HIS A 419 12.34 20.42 -6.82
CA HIS A 419 12.35 21.10 -8.13
C HIS A 419 10.97 21.60 -8.58
N LEU A 420 10.22 22.23 -7.66
CA LEU A 420 8.93 22.82 -7.98
C LEU A 420 9.12 24.24 -8.48
N ASP A 421 8.63 24.52 -9.67
CA ASP A 421 8.64 25.89 -10.23
C ASP A 421 7.44 26.67 -9.69
N LEU A 422 7.71 27.53 -8.70
CA LEU A 422 6.70 28.39 -8.06
C LEU A 422 6.35 29.61 -8.91
N THR A 423 7.02 29.86 -10.02
CA THR A 423 6.72 31.00 -10.90
C THR A 423 5.48 30.77 -11.76
N ARG A 424 5.02 29.55 -11.85
CA ARG A 424 3.84 29.12 -12.60
C ARG A 424 2.82 28.39 -11.71
N LYS A 425 1.65 28.14 -12.26
CA LYS A 425 0.66 27.27 -11.60
C LYS A 425 1.18 25.86 -11.49
N VAL A 426 1.01 25.28 -10.33
CA VAL A 426 1.35 23.89 -10.00
C VAL A 426 0.10 23.04 -10.15
N SER A 427 0.19 21.94 -10.89
CA SER A 427 -0.90 20.99 -11.02
C SER A 427 -0.98 20.07 -9.80
N ARG A 428 -2.17 19.52 -9.56
CA ARG A 428 -2.36 18.47 -8.55
C ARG A 428 -1.40 17.29 -8.77
N ASP A 429 -1.27 16.83 -10.01
CA ASP A 429 -0.37 15.73 -10.36
C ASP A 429 1.11 16.03 -10.04
N GLU A 430 1.50 17.31 -10.05
CA GLU A 430 2.85 17.71 -9.64
C GLU A 430 3.03 17.61 -8.14
N ILE A 431 2.04 18.01 -7.35
CA ILE A 431 2.04 17.85 -5.89
C ILE A 431 2.05 16.38 -5.51
N ASP A 432 1.17 15.57 -6.12
CA ASP A 432 1.11 14.13 -5.86
C ASP A 432 2.43 13.44 -6.21
N ARG A 433 3.08 13.82 -7.33
CA ARG A 433 4.43 13.31 -7.69
C ARG A 433 5.50 13.69 -6.68
N ILE A 434 5.43 14.85 -6.07
CA ILE A 434 6.35 15.27 -5.01
C ILE A 434 6.18 14.42 -3.77
N VAL A 435 4.93 14.25 -3.33
CA VAL A 435 4.58 13.39 -2.20
C VAL A 435 5.08 11.96 -2.44
N ASP A 436 4.78 11.41 -3.61
CA ASP A 436 5.21 10.07 -3.99
C ASP A 436 6.73 9.91 -4.02
N ARG A 437 7.47 10.92 -4.48
CA ARG A 437 8.95 10.91 -4.47
C ARG A 437 9.52 10.92 -3.07
N ILE A 438 8.95 11.73 -2.17
CA ILE A 438 9.41 11.78 -0.77
C ILE A 438 9.07 10.46 -0.08
N TYR A 439 7.84 9.96 -0.24
CA TYR A 439 7.42 8.69 0.32
C TYR A 439 8.20 7.50 -0.25
N GLY A 440 8.53 7.55 -1.54
CA GLY A 440 9.36 6.55 -2.23
C GLY A 440 10.78 6.41 -1.68
N THR A 441 11.28 7.40 -0.94
CA THR A 441 12.56 7.27 -0.22
C THR A 441 12.49 6.28 0.94
N GLN A 442 11.29 5.88 1.37
CA GLN A 442 11.01 5.02 2.52
C GLN A 442 11.54 5.54 3.87
N ALA A 443 12.04 6.77 3.91
CA ALA A 443 12.51 7.41 5.14
C ALA A 443 11.36 7.91 6.04
N TYR A 444 10.16 7.90 5.54
CA TYR A 444 8.95 8.39 6.21
C TYR A 444 7.83 7.35 6.13
N ASP A 445 7.09 7.15 7.24
CA ASP A 445 5.94 6.24 7.34
C ASP A 445 4.78 6.72 6.48
N TYR A 446 4.58 8.05 6.42
CA TYR A 446 3.68 8.68 5.48
C TYR A 446 4.08 10.12 5.19
N VAL A 447 3.61 10.63 4.04
CA VAL A 447 3.80 12.00 3.60
C VAL A 447 2.45 12.53 3.12
N THR A 448 1.97 13.58 3.77
CA THR A 448 0.74 14.25 3.39
C THR A 448 1.00 15.71 3.08
N TYR A 449 0.07 16.35 2.37
CA TYR A 449 0.17 17.77 2.10
C TYR A 449 -1.08 18.55 2.51
N GLU A 450 -0.89 19.82 2.76
CA GLU A 450 -1.93 20.80 2.97
C GLU A 450 -1.64 22.04 2.12
N LEU A 451 -2.69 22.68 1.64
CA LEU A 451 -2.64 23.95 0.91
C LEU A 451 -3.31 25.01 1.79
N LEU A 452 -2.51 25.70 2.60
CA LEU A 452 -2.99 26.71 3.54
C LEU A 452 -3.29 28.03 2.83
N GLY A 453 -4.34 28.70 3.29
CA GLY A 453 -4.87 29.92 2.73
C GLY A 453 -6.30 29.74 2.18
N SER A 454 -7.11 30.81 2.28
CA SER A 454 -8.49 30.82 1.79
C SER A 454 -8.59 31.17 0.30
N LYS A 455 -7.52 31.73 -0.29
CA LYS A 455 -7.41 32.15 -1.70
C LYS A 455 -5.98 31.97 -2.20
N GLU A 456 -5.83 31.87 -3.54
CA GLU A 456 -4.51 31.89 -4.18
C GLU A 456 -3.77 33.22 -3.92
N PRO A 457 -2.42 33.15 -3.78
CA PRO A 457 -1.59 31.96 -3.79
C PRO A 457 -1.63 31.18 -2.46
N TYR A 458 -1.60 29.86 -2.52
CA TYR A 458 -1.61 28.99 -1.34
C TYR A 458 -0.19 28.72 -0.84
N LYS A 459 -0.05 28.38 0.44
CA LYS A 459 1.18 27.81 1.00
C LYS A 459 1.09 26.30 1.02
N LEU A 460 2.00 25.62 0.32
CA LEU A 460 2.09 24.15 0.33
C LEU A 460 2.87 23.69 1.57
N VAL A 461 2.24 22.94 2.43
CA VAL A 461 2.85 22.33 3.61
C VAL A 461 2.91 20.83 3.42
N LEU A 462 4.12 20.26 3.38
CA LEU A 462 4.38 18.83 3.32
C LEU A 462 4.61 18.32 4.73
N ASN A 463 3.75 17.43 5.21
CA ASN A 463 3.82 16.80 6.52
C ASN A 463 4.45 15.42 6.38
N CYS A 464 5.71 15.28 6.80
CA CYS A 464 6.45 14.03 6.80
C CYS A 464 6.46 13.43 8.20
N LYS A 465 6.00 12.19 8.36
CA LYS A 465 6.12 11.47 9.63
C LYS A 465 7.23 10.45 9.54
N LYS A 466 8.25 10.63 10.38
CA LYS A 466 9.36 9.69 10.47
C LYS A 466 8.92 8.46 11.26
N GLY A 467 9.18 7.29 10.68
CA GLY A 467 8.93 6.00 11.29
C GLY A 467 10.15 5.40 11.97
N PRO A 468 10.05 4.17 12.48
CA PRO A 468 11.19 3.38 12.91
C PRO A 468 12.19 3.21 11.78
N VAL A 469 13.47 3.37 12.11
CA VAL A 469 14.55 3.31 11.11
C VAL A 469 15.10 1.91 10.85
N HIS A 470 14.77 0.95 11.72
CA HIS A 470 15.20 -0.45 11.62
C HIS A 470 14.03 -1.33 11.21
N GLN A 471 14.32 -2.46 10.61
CA GLN A 471 13.30 -3.38 10.09
C GLN A 471 13.68 -4.83 10.34
N PHE A 472 12.69 -5.65 10.72
CA PHE A 472 12.77 -7.09 10.71
C PHE A 472 11.81 -7.63 9.64
N GLY A 473 12.30 -8.52 8.78
CA GLY A 473 11.52 -9.16 7.72
C GLY A 473 11.42 -10.66 7.93
N LEU A 474 10.22 -11.21 7.73
CA LEU A 474 9.96 -12.65 7.72
C LEU A 474 9.24 -13.01 6.42
N GLY A 475 9.88 -13.82 5.58
CA GLY A 475 9.28 -14.44 4.41
C GLY A 475 9.06 -15.93 4.65
N VAL A 476 7.96 -16.47 4.18
CA VAL A 476 7.65 -17.90 4.21
C VAL A 476 7.08 -18.32 2.87
N ARG A 477 7.58 -19.41 2.34
CA ARG A 477 7.08 -20.04 1.13
C ARG A 477 7.08 -21.55 1.27
N ALA A 478 6.06 -22.18 0.70
CA ALA A 478 6.02 -23.62 0.50
C ALA A 478 5.83 -23.90 -1.01
N ASP A 479 6.61 -24.81 -1.57
CA ASP A 479 6.48 -25.25 -2.96
C ASP A 479 6.97 -26.68 -3.18
N THR A 480 6.66 -27.23 -4.36
CA THR A 480 6.99 -28.61 -4.70
C THR A 480 8.49 -28.84 -5.01
N GLU A 481 9.30 -27.77 -5.11
CA GLU A 481 10.74 -27.88 -5.38
C GLU A 481 11.59 -27.83 -4.10
N GLU A 482 11.31 -26.89 -3.19
CA GLU A 482 12.06 -26.71 -1.93
C GLU A 482 11.30 -27.11 -0.66
N ILE A 483 10.06 -27.58 -0.81
CA ILE A 483 9.12 -27.98 0.27
C ILE A 483 8.74 -26.78 1.13
N VAL A 484 9.62 -26.27 1.96
CA VAL A 484 9.43 -25.05 2.80
C VAL A 484 10.71 -24.22 2.79
N SER A 485 10.53 -22.94 2.59
CA SER A 485 11.59 -21.94 2.65
C SER A 485 11.21 -20.82 3.61
N VAL A 486 12.13 -20.43 4.47
CA VAL A 486 11.98 -19.31 5.41
C VAL A 486 13.05 -18.28 5.13
N LEU A 487 12.66 -17.04 4.94
CA LEU A 487 13.54 -15.89 4.74
C LEU A 487 13.48 -14.99 5.96
N LEU A 488 14.62 -14.71 6.55
CA LEU A 488 14.78 -13.78 7.67
C LEU A 488 15.63 -12.60 7.23
N ASN A 489 15.22 -11.42 7.64
CA ASN A 489 15.98 -10.20 7.36
C ASN A 489 16.06 -9.29 8.58
N LEU A 490 17.22 -8.66 8.76
CA LEU A 490 17.47 -7.60 9.73
C LEU A 490 18.08 -6.40 8.99
N GLY A 491 17.29 -5.33 8.85
CA GLY A 491 17.71 -4.07 8.27
C GLY A 491 17.99 -3.02 9.35
N PHE A 492 19.22 -2.58 9.48
CA PHE A 492 19.60 -1.50 10.37
C PHE A 492 19.74 -0.20 9.58
N ASN A 493 19.08 0.86 10.06
CA ASN A 493 18.97 2.14 9.37
C ASN A 493 18.30 2.03 7.98
N ALA A 494 17.54 1.00 7.73
CA ALA A 494 16.90 0.71 6.44
C ALA A 494 16.01 1.85 5.92
N HIS A 495 15.45 2.66 6.83
CA HIS A 495 14.54 3.78 6.53
C HIS A 495 15.19 5.15 6.78
N LYS A 496 16.48 5.30 6.61
CA LYS A 496 17.17 6.59 6.64
C LYS A 496 17.26 7.22 5.25
N LEU A 497 17.04 8.52 5.17
CA LEU A 497 17.15 9.27 3.91
C LEU A 497 18.59 9.33 3.38
N GLN A 498 19.57 9.22 4.25
CA GLN A 498 21.00 9.26 3.93
C GLN A 498 21.84 8.57 5.03
N GLY A 499 23.05 8.19 4.69
CA GLY A 499 24.02 7.61 5.61
C GLY A 499 24.20 6.11 5.44
N HIS A 500 24.68 5.46 6.47
CA HIS A 500 24.98 4.03 6.45
C HIS A 500 23.73 3.19 6.71
N THR A 501 23.49 2.18 5.87
CA THR A 501 22.50 1.12 6.08
C THR A 501 23.20 -0.23 6.11
N PHE A 502 22.68 -1.16 6.89
CA PHE A 502 23.17 -2.53 7.00
C PHE A 502 22.00 -3.49 6.87
N ASP A 503 22.19 -4.53 6.10
CA ASP A 503 21.17 -5.51 5.80
C ASP A 503 21.73 -6.91 5.92
N ILE A 504 21.11 -7.73 6.75
CA ILE A 504 21.47 -9.13 6.95
C ILE A 504 20.29 -9.98 6.53
N THR A 505 20.45 -10.81 5.52
CA THR A 505 19.39 -11.69 5.02
C THR A 505 19.83 -13.14 5.03
N GLY A 506 19.06 -14.01 5.69
CA GLY A 506 19.30 -15.45 5.75
C GLY A 506 18.08 -16.21 5.20
N LYS A 507 18.31 -17.16 4.32
CA LYS A 507 17.31 -18.13 3.84
C LYS A 507 17.60 -19.51 4.42
N VAL A 508 16.59 -20.11 5.04
CA VAL A 508 16.61 -21.50 5.49
C VAL A 508 15.70 -22.31 4.57
N ALA A 509 16.30 -23.18 3.78
CA ALA A 509 15.64 -24.02 2.78
C ALA A 509 16.57 -25.15 2.35
N ALA A 510 16.19 -25.96 1.34
CA ALA A 510 17.10 -26.92 0.72
C ALA A 510 18.36 -26.27 0.14
N ASN A 511 18.21 -25.05 -0.41
CA ASN A 511 19.30 -24.20 -0.88
C ASN A 511 19.46 -22.96 0.01
N PRO A 512 20.12 -23.08 1.19
CA PRO A 512 20.25 -21.98 2.13
C PRO A 512 21.25 -20.92 1.65
N TYR A 513 21.04 -19.67 2.04
CA TYR A 513 22.04 -18.61 1.88
C TYR A 513 22.03 -17.63 3.04
N LEU A 514 23.17 -16.96 3.22
CA LEU A 514 23.36 -15.83 4.12
C LEU A 514 23.97 -14.69 3.31
N SER A 515 23.43 -13.49 3.45
CA SER A 515 23.90 -12.29 2.76
C SER A 515 24.03 -11.14 3.75
N PHE A 516 25.10 -10.39 3.64
CA PHE A 516 25.33 -9.12 4.33
C PHE A 516 25.51 -8.04 3.28
N ARG A 517 24.84 -6.90 3.43
CA ARG A 517 24.97 -5.72 2.59
C ARG A 517 25.19 -4.49 3.46
N TRP A 518 26.18 -3.71 3.12
CA TRP A 518 26.39 -2.36 3.60
C TRP A 518 26.16 -1.39 2.46
N SER A 519 25.46 -0.30 2.72
CA SER A 519 25.24 0.76 1.75
C SER A 519 25.51 2.11 2.39
N TYR A 520 26.08 3.02 1.62
CA TYR A 520 26.31 4.40 2.02
C TYR A 520 25.67 5.36 1.03
N ASP A 521 24.63 6.03 1.50
CA ASP A 521 23.85 6.98 0.73
C ASP A 521 24.31 8.41 0.99
N VAL A 522 24.72 9.11 -0.08
CA VAL A 522 25.11 10.52 -0.06
C VAL A 522 24.22 11.27 -1.06
N PRO A 523 23.72 12.47 -0.70
CA PRO A 523 22.91 13.27 -1.61
C PRO A 523 23.64 13.55 -2.92
N LYS A 524 22.92 13.46 -4.05
CA LYS A 524 23.41 13.77 -5.42
C LYS A 524 24.53 12.87 -5.95
N VAL A 525 24.91 11.83 -5.23
CA VAL A 525 25.95 10.88 -5.64
C VAL A 525 25.32 9.49 -5.66
N PRO A 526 25.73 8.61 -6.58
CA PRO A 526 25.32 7.21 -6.53
C PRO A 526 25.62 6.56 -5.19
N THR A 527 24.73 5.69 -4.72
CA THR A 527 24.91 4.94 -3.46
C THR A 527 26.04 3.96 -3.60
N VAL A 528 27.00 3.99 -2.69
CA VAL A 528 28.09 3.02 -2.61
C VAL A 528 27.62 1.80 -1.82
N ASN A 529 27.79 0.61 -2.37
CA ASN A 529 27.39 -0.64 -1.73
C ASN A 529 28.56 -1.61 -1.65
N ALA A 530 28.60 -2.37 -0.55
CA ALA A 530 29.43 -3.55 -0.42
C ALA A 530 28.53 -4.71 0.05
N MET A 531 28.59 -5.84 -0.64
CA MET A 531 27.81 -7.02 -0.35
C MET A 531 28.71 -8.25 -0.23
N ALA A 532 28.45 -9.11 0.73
CA ALA A 532 29.04 -10.43 0.84
C ALA A 532 27.92 -11.45 1.05
N SER A 533 27.96 -12.56 0.31
CA SER A 533 27.00 -13.63 0.49
C SER A 533 27.64 -15.01 0.34
N VAL A 534 27.08 -15.98 1.04
CA VAL A 534 27.42 -17.39 0.93
C VAL A 534 26.14 -18.17 0.66
N ARG A 535 26.16 -19.01 -0.37
CA ARG A 535 25.04 -19.84 -0.78
C ARG A 535 25.48 -21.28 -0.92
N TRP A 536 24.74 -22.19 -0.33
CA TRP A 536 24.78 -23.59 -0.66
C TRP A 536 23.75 -23.88 -1.75
N THR A 537 24.13 -24.58 -2.79
CA THR A 537 23.25 -24.98 -3.89
C THR A 537 23.36 -26.47 -4.12
N ASP A 538 22.18 -27.13 -4.13
CA ASP A 538 22.03 -28.49 -4.58
C ASP A 538 21.02 -28.50 -5.74
N MET A 539 21.47 -28.94 -6.91
CA MET A 539 20.65 -28.84 -8.12
C MET A 539 20.85 -30.05 -9.04
N ASN A 540 19.79 -30.33 -9.79
CA ASN A 540 19.81 -31.30 -10.88
C ASN A 540 19.72 -30.59 -12.23
N MET A 541 20.64 -30.90 -13.13
CA MET A 541 20.66 -30.35 -14.49
C MET A 541 20.32 -31.46 -15.51
N LEU A 542 19.48 -31.10 -16.47
CA LEU A 542 19.16 -31.93 -17.64
C LEU A 542 20.00 -31.47 -18.84
N ASN A 543 20.07 -32.28 -19.87
CA ASN A 543 20.70 -31.98 -21.18
C ASN A 543 22.17 -31.54 -21.10
N PHE A 544 22.85 -31.79 -20.02
CA PHE A 544 24.29 -31.55 -19.92
C PHE A 544 25.03 -32.63 -20.71
N GLY A 545 25.44 -32.32 -21.94
CA GLY A 545 26.06 -33.30 -22.85
C GLY A 545 25.22 -34.57 -23.08
N ASN A 546 23.87 -34.45 -23.13
CA ASN A 546 22.89 -35.54 -23.13
C ASN A 546 22.78 -36.37 -21.85
N ASN A 547 23.44 -35.91 -20.76
CA ASN A 547 23.44 -36.58 -19.48
C ASN A 547 22.63 -35.84 -18.43
N ARG A 548 22.32 -36.50 -17.31
CA ARG A 548 21.79 -35.87 -16.11
C ARG A 548 22.96 -35.63 -15.14
N LEU A 549 23.07 -34.42 -14.69
CA LEU A 549 24.10 -34.01 -13.74
C LEU A 549 23.43 -33.55 -12.43
N SER A 550 23.82 -34.09 -11.29
CA SER A 550 23.50 -33.59 -9.99
C SER A 550 24.75 -32.92 -9.41
N LEU A 551 24.63 -31.68 -9.00
CA LEU A 551 25.73 -30.83 -8.57
C LEU A 551 25.40 -30.16 -7.24
N SER A 552 26.32 -30.30 -6.26
CA SER A 552 26.24 -29.56 -5.00
C SER A 552 27.51 -28.73 -4.83
N TYR A 553 27.35 -27.44 -4.56
CA TYR A 553 28.45 -26.49 -4.40
C TYR A 553 28.18 -25.41 -3.37
N LEU A 554 29.26 -24.86 -2.82
CA LEU A 554 29.25 -23.65 -1.99
C LEU A 554 29.76 -22.47 -2.82
N ALA A 555 28.93 -21.47 -3.02
CA ALA A 555 29.33 -20.23 -3.68
C ALA A 555 29.48 -19.11 -2.66
N SER A 556 30.58 -18.37 -2.72
CA SER A 556 30.79 -17.12 -1.99
C SER A 556 30.89 -15.98 -3.00
N LYS A 557 30.11 -14.91 -2.80
CA LYS A 557 30.06 -13.76 -3.70
C LYS A 557 30.31 -12.49 -2.91
N GLN A 558 31.24 -11.67 -3.36
CA GLN A 558 31.53 -10.34 -2.84
C GLN A 558 31.35 -9.32 -3.96
N GLU A 559 30.63 -8.25 -3.70
CA GLU A 559 30.39 -7.17 -4.65
C GLU A 559 30.70 -5.82 -4.01
N VAL A 560 31.31 -4.93 -4.78
CA VAL A 560 31.40 -3.50 -4.49
C VAL A 560 30.86 -2.75 -5.69
N TYR A 561 29.77 -1.99 -5.49
CA TYR A 561 29.08 -1.39 -6.63
C TYR A 561 28.43 -0.06 -6.28
N LEU A 562 28.19 0.74 -7.31
CA LEU A 562 27.38 1.95 -7.28
C LEU A 562 25.96 1.62 -7.71
N SER A 563 24.95 2.14 -7.01
CA SER A 563 23.53 2.01 -7.36
C SER A 563 22.81 3.36 -7.28
N ASN A 564 21.49 3.35 -7.48
CA ASN A 564 20.68 4.58 -7.57
C ASN A 564 21.13 5.55 -8.69
N ILE A 565 21.69 4.99 -9.77
CA ILE A 565 22.03 5.73 -10.97
C ILE A 565 20.77 5.73 -11.85
N ARG A 566 19.98 6.80 -11.80
CA ARG A 566 18.69 6.87 -12.51
C ARG A 566 18.82 7.63 -13.84
N TRP A 567 18.40 6.98 -14.91
CA TRP A 567 18.24 7.60 -16.22
C TRP A 567 16.83 7.36 -16.73
N LYS A 568 15.99 8.40 -16.68
CA LYS A 568 14.55 8.33 -16.97
C LYS A 568 13.84 7.25 -16.10
N LEU A 569 13.45 6.14 -16.73
CA LEU A 569 12.78 5.01 -16.08
C LEU A 569 13.76 3.91 -15.64
N PHE A 570 15.03 4.01 -16.08
CA PHE A 570 16.03 2.99 -15.76
C PHE A 570 16.76 3.31 -14.46
N ASP A 571 16.82 2.31 -13.58
CA ASP A 571 17.68 2.27 -12.42
C ASP A 571 18.88 1.38 -12.74
N MET A 572 20.09 1.93 -12.58
CA MET A 572 21.32 1.29 -13.02
C MET A 572 22.26 1.05 -11.83
N ARG A 573 23.04 -0.02 -11.94
CA ARG A 573 24.14 -0.33 -11.04
C ARG A 573 25.36 -0.83 -11.80
N ALA A 574 26.55 -0.53 -11.29
CA ALA A 574 27.80 -1.00 -11.89
C ALA A 574 28.86 -1.19 -10.81
N GLY A 575 29.73 -2.16 -10.98
CA GLY A 575 30.71 -2.47 -9.97
C GLY A 575 31.63 -3.63 -10.29
N LEU A 576 32.29 -4.09 -9.25
CA LEU A 576 33.19 -5.24 -9.24
C LEU A 576 32.53 -6.37 -8.46
N ARG A 577 32.72 -7.59 -8.94
CA ARG A 577 32.24 -8.82 -8.33
C ARG A 577 33.36 -9.83 -8.26
N ASN A 578 33.52 -10.46 -7.10
CA ASN A 578 34.32 -11.65 -6.92
C ASN A 578 33.43 -12.83 -6.56
N GLU A 579 33.57 -13.97 -7.24
CA GLU A 579 32.82 -15.20 -6.98
C GLU A 579 33.76 -16.36 -6.81
N ILE A 580 33.63 -17.05 -5.68
CA ILE A 580 34.40 -18.27 -5.37
C ILE A 580 33.41 -19.41 -5.34
N ILE A 581 33.59 -20.38 -6.25
CA ILE A 581 32.70 -21.55 -6.37
C ILE A 581 33.48 -22.78 -5.98
N ASN A 582 33.05 -23.45 -4.89
CA ASN A 582 33.64 -24.69 -4.39
C ASN A 582 32.68 -25.83 -4.60
N ILE A 583 32.96 -26.69 -5.57
CA ILE A 583 32.17 -27.87 -5.85
C ILE A 583 32.44 -28.93 -4.78
N ARG A 584 31.39 -29.51 -4.21
CA ARG A 584 31.45 -30.49 -3.14
C ARG A 584 31.06 -31.88 -3.55
N ASN A 585 30.11 -32.00 -4.48
CA ASN A 585 29.63 -33.29 -4.93
C ASN A 585 29.12 -33.20 -6.39
N ILE A 586 29.50 -34.18 -7.18
CA ILE A 586 29.06 -34.33 -8.57
C ILE A 586 28.60 -35.78 -8.77
N LYS A 587 27.38 -35.98 -9.26
CA LYS A 587 26.89 -37.30 -9.67
C LYS A 587 26.36 -37.19 -11.12
N SER A 588 26.88 -38.02 -12.01
CA SER A 588 26.43 -38.10 -13.38
C SER A 588 25.84 -39.46 -13.69
N SER A 589 24.87 -39.49 -14.62
CA SER A 589 24.26 -40.73 -15.09
C SER A 589 25.18 -41.56 -16.04
N GLN A 590 26.25 -40.93 -16.54
CA GLN A 590 27.27 -41.58 -17.36
C GLN A 590 28.66 -41.00 -16.99
N ILE A 591 29.73 -41.72 -17.36
CA ILE A 591 31.08 -41.21 -17.21
C ILE A 591 31.23 -39.98 -18.10
N ILE A 592 31.34 -38.79 -17.47
CA ILE A 592 31.61 -37.54 -18.17
C ILE A 592 33.10 -37.65 -18.57
N GLY A 593 33.39 -37.94 -19.84
CA GLY A 593 34.75 -38.01 -20.30
C GLY A 593 35.51 -36.70 -20.13
N ASP A 594 36.77 -36.77 -19.70
CA ASP A 594 37.79 -35.71 -19.66
C ASP A 594 37.48 -34.34 -19.07
N TYR A 595 36.36 -34.15 -18.39
CA TYR A 595 36.16 -32.92 -17.58
C TYR A 595 36.94 -33.07 -16.28
N ASP A 596 38.01 -32.29 -16.16
CA ASP A 596 38.77 -32.11 -14.93
C ASP A 596 37.90 -31.29 -13.94
N PHE A 597 37.31 -31.95 -12.97
CA PHE A 597 36.42 -31.32 -11.98
C PHE A 597 37.15 -30.43 -10.97
N ASP A 598 38.49 -30.56 -10.85
CA ASP A 598 39.33 -29.62 -10.08
C ASP A 598 39.37 -28.23 -10.71
N GLN A 599 39.13 -28.11 -12.03
CA GLN A 599 38.95 -26.83 -12.73
C GLN A 599 37.57 -26.19 -12.49
N LEU A 600 36.61 -26.90 -11.90
CA LEU A 600 35.28 -26.35 -11.60
C LEU A 600 35.23 -25.55 -10.29
N SER A 601 36.25 -25.60 -9.46
CA SER A 601 36.41 -24.82 -8.21
C SER A 601 37.35 -23.65 -8.44
N ASN A 602 36.81 -22.52 -8.90
CA ASN A 602 37.61 -21.36 -9.28
C ASN A 602 37.08 -20.06 -8.70
N ASP A 603 37.99 -19.09 -8.59
CA ASP A 603 37.70 -17.72 -8.29
C ASP A 603 37.49 -16.93 -9.57
N PHE A 604 36.43 -16.12 -9.61
CA PHE A 604 36.06 -15.31 -10.75
C PHE A 604 35.93 -13.86 -10.35
N ILE A 605 36.63 -12.97 -11.05
CA ILE A 605 36.50 -11.52 -10.90
C ILE A 605 35.75 -11.00 -12.12
N SER A 606 34.73 -10.18 -11.89
CA SER A 606 33.92 -9.60 -12.95
C SER A 606 33.80 -8.10 -12.76
N ILE A 607 33.76 -7.38 -13.87
CA ILE A 607 33.26 -6.01 -13.95
C ILE A 607 31.85 -6.12 -14.51
N PHE A 608 30.87 -5.53 -13.86
CA PHE A 608 29.50 -5.63 -14.30
C PHE A 608 28.77 -4.28 -14.35
N ALA A 609 27.80 -4.19 -15.23
CA ALA A 609 26.84 -3.09 -15.31
C ALA A 609 25.44 -3.66 -15.61
N GLU A 610 24.45 -3.19 -14.91
CA GLU A 610 23.07 -3.62 -15.07
C GLU A 610 22.14 -2.40 -15.06
N GLY A 611 21.09 -2.44 -15.87
CA GLY A 611 20.04 -1.42 -15.87
C GLY A 611 18.68 -2.07 -15.97
N ARG A 612 17.72 -1.60 -15.19
CA ARG A 612 16.36 -2.12 -15.20
C ARG A 612 15.32 -1.01 -15.10
N ALA A 613 14.23 -1.16 -15.86
CA ALA A 613 13.03 -0.37 -15.74
C ALA A 613 11.89 -1.28 -15.32
N ASP A 614 11.06 -0.83 -14.36
CA ASP A 614 9.86 -1.52 -13.92
C ASP A 614 8.73 -0.49 -13.72
N THR A 615 7.67 -0.66 -14.49
CA THR A 615 6.48 0.21 -14.47
C THR A 615 5.20 -0.54 -14.15
N PHE A 616 5.30 -1.81 -13.73
CA PHE A 616 4.14 -2.60 -13.32
C PHE A 616 3.41 -1.95 -12.16
N ASP A 617 2.09 -2.03 -12.18
CA ASP A 617 1.22 -1.59 -11.10
C ASP A 617 1.15 -2.60 -9.93
N ASP A 618 1.45 -3.87 -10.19
CA ASP A 618 1.50 -4.94 -9.19
C ASP A 618 2.67 -5.90 -9.47
N GLY A 619 3.27 -6.50 -8.42
CA GLY A 619 4.42 -7.37 -8.56
C GLY A 619 4.12 -8.77 -9.08
N TYR A 620 2.96 -9.32 -8.72
CA TYR A 620 2.57 -10.69 -9.06
C TYR A 620 1.52 -10.76 -10.17
N PHE A 621 0.55 -9.84 -10.14
CA PHE A 621 -0.57 -9.84 -11.09
C PHE A 621 -0.75 -8.47 -11.76
N PRO A 622 0.29 -7.93 -12.42
CA PRO A 622 0.22 -6.62 -13.04
C PRO A 622 -0.87 -6.58 -14.11
N ARG A 623 -1.62 -5.45 -14.13
CA ARG A 623 -2.67 -5.20 -15.12
C ARG A 623 -2.20 -4.31 -16.26
N LYS A 624 -1.14 -3.55 -16.03
CA LYS A 624 -0.54 -2.63 -16.98
C LYS A 624 0.93 -2.40 -16.68
N GLY A 625 1.64 -1.87 -17.65
CA GLY A 625 3.04 -1.54 -17.53
C GLY A 625 3.97 -2.53 -18.23
N PHE A 626 5.25 -2.31 -18.04
CA PHE A 626 6.31 -3.17 -18.59
C PHE A 626 7.51 -3.23 -17.66
N THR A 627 8.29 -4.28 -17.82
CA THR A 627 9.67 -4.36 -17.30
C THR A 627 10.63 -4.53 -18.46
N ALA A 628 11.81 -3.94 -18.34
CA ALA A 628 12.90 -4.13 -19.28
C ALA A 628 14.23 -4.15 -18.51
N GLY A 629 15.11 -5.09 -18.82
CA GLY A 629 16.42 -5.24 -18.20
C GLY A 629 17.52 -5.41 -19.24
N ALA A 630 18.68 -4.88 -18.92
CA ALA A 630 19.90 -5.18 -19.67
C ALA A 630 21.06 -5.32 -18.67
N SER A 631 21.91 -6.30 -18.88
CA SER A 631 23.12 -6.49 -18.09
C SER A 631 24.29 -6.91 -18.96
N TYR A 632 25.46 -6.47 -18.55
CA TYR A 632 26.73 -6.85 -19.13
C TYR A 632 27.70 -7.20 -18.02
N SER A 633 28.46 -8.27 -18.18
CA SER A 633 29.62 -8.57 -17.33
C SER A 633 30.79 -9.06 -18.16
N TRP A 634 31.96 -8.58 -17.79
CA TRP A 634 33.23 -9.08 -18.24
C TRP A 634 33.84 -9.84 -17.09
N THR A 635 34.01 -11.15 -17.25
CA THR A 635 34.54 -12.06 -16.23
C THR A 635 35.91 -12.58 -16.65
N PHE A 636 36.85 -12.57 -15.74
CA PHE A 636 38.16 -13.14 -15.90
C PHE A 636 38.48 -14.03 -14.70
N GLY A 637 39.41 -15.00 -14.89
CA GLY A 637 39.78 -15.92 -13.82
C GLY A 637 40.44 -15.20 -12.65
N GLY A 638 40.28 -15.77 -11.45
CA GLY A 638 40.91 -15.28 -10.21
C GLY A 638 42.43 -15.53 -10.21
N PHE A 639 43.08 -14.93 -9.21
CA PHE A 639 44.53 -15.07 -9.02
C PHE A 639 44.87 -16.53 -8.61
N PRO A 640 45.83 -17.23 -9.25
CA PRO A 640 46.83 -16.75 -10.24
C PRO A 640 46.45 -16.95 -11.71
N ASN A 641 45.27 -17.53 -12.04
CA ASN A 641 44.89 -17.91 -13.40
C ASN A 641 44.02 -16.84 -14.08
N LEU A 642 44.62 -15.75 -14.56
CA LEU A 642 43.92 -14.65 -15.25
C LEU A 642 43.49 -14.92 -16.71
N PHE A 643 43.45 -16.17 -17.18
CA PHE A 643 43.46 -16.44 -18.61
C PHE A 643 42.12 -16.78 -19.25
N ASN A 644 41.03 -16.97 -18.51
CA ASN A 644 39.76 -17.31 -19.12
C ASN A 644 38.82 -16.09 -19.12
N ASN A 645 38.97 -15.24 -20.13
CA ASN A 645 38.07 -14.12 -20.35
C ASN A 645 36.78 -14.57 -21.02
N PHE A 646 35.67 -14.21 -20.44
CA PHE A 646 34.38 -14.31 -21.14
C PHE A 646 33.49 -13.14 -20.82
N HIS A 647 32.58 -12.85 -21.73
CA HIS A 647 31.61 -11.79 -21.61
C HIS A 647 30.20 -12.36 -21.53
N THR A 648 29.37 -11.80 -20.68
CA THR A 648 27.96 -12.14 -20.59
C THR A 648 27.13 -10.89 -20.94
N VAL A 649 26.18 -11.06 -21.85
CA VAL A 649 25.18 -10.05 -22.16
C VAL A 649 23.81 -10.68 -21.91
N ARG A 650 22.95 -10.00 -21.16
CA ARG A 650 21.54 -10.40 -21.01
C ARG A 650 20.65 -9.21 -21.30
N VAL A 651 19.56 -9.46 -22.02
CA VAL A 651 18.50 -8.47 -22.28
C VAL A 651 17.17 -9.16 -22.08
N ASP A 652 16.34 -8.62 -21.19
CA ASP A 652 15.04 -9.19 -20.90
C ASP A 652 13.94 -8.12 -20.93
N GLY A 653 12.72 -8.56 -21.19
CA GLY A 653 11.57 -7.66 -21.19
C GLY A 653 10.24 -8.41 -21.08
N LYS A 654 9.28 -7.76 -20.45
CA LYS A 654 7.91 -8.25 -20.28
C LYS A 654 6.96 -7.06 -20.31
N VAL A 655 5.85 -7.16 -21.04
CA VAL A 655 4.83 -6.11 -21.11
C VAL A 655 3.45 -6.70 -20.88
N VAL A 656 2.59 -5.94 -20.18
CA VAL A 656 1.18 -6.31 -19.98
C VAL A 656 0.32 -5.49 -20.92
N VAL A 657 -0.38 -6.15 -21.82
CA VAL A 657 -1.34 -5.56 -22.75
C VAL A 657 -2.74 -5.98 -22.30
N PRO A 658 -3.48 -5.09 -21.61
CA PRO A 658 -4.83 -5.40 -21.16
C PRO A 658 -5.82 -5.41 -22.33
N ALA A 659 -6.74 -6.37 -22.31
CA ALA A 659 -7.89 -6.43 -23.19
C ALA A 659 -9.17 -6.42 -22.35
N GLY A 660 -9.65 -5.23 -22.03
CA GLY A 660 -10.68 -4.99 -21.04
C GLY A 660 -10.20 -5.25 -19.61
N ASP A 661 -11.15 -5.45 -18.69
CA ASP A 661 -10.87 -5.62 -17.25
C ASP A 661 -10.55 -7.06 -16.84
N ILE A 662 -10.79 -8.01 -17.71
CA ILE A 662 -10.76 -9.44 -17.40
C ILE A 662 -9.54 -10.11 -18.01
N PHE A 663 -9.17 -9.75 -19.23
CA PHE A 663 -8.13 -10.43 -19.99
C PHE A 663 -6.85 -9.58 -20.09
N ALA A 664 -5.68 -10.22 -20.02
CA ALA A 664 -4.39 -9.61 -20.30
C ALA A 664 -3.51 -10.55 -21.11
N PHE A 665 -2.90 -10.01 -22.18
CA PHE A 665 -1.88 -10.66 -22.97
C PHE A 665 -0.51 -10.17 -22.52
N ILE A 666 0.43 -11.08 -22.21
CA ILE A 666 1.67 -10.74 -21.55
C ILE A 666 2.84 -11.40 -22.30
N PRO A 667 3.31 -10.79 -23.40
CA PRO A 667 4.51 -11.22 -24.06
C PRO A 667 5.77 -10.91 -23.26
N SER A 668 6.75 -11.80 -23.34
CA SER A 668 8.07 -11.67 -22.71
C SER A 668 9.18 -12.22 -23.58
N PHE A 669 10.39 -11.72 -23.37
CA PHE A 669 11.60 -12.27 -23.94
C PHE A 669 12.73 -12.22 -22.92
N ASP A 670 13.69 -13.14 -23.05
CA ASP A 670 14.92 -13.17 -22.26
C ASP A 670 16.05 -13.74 -23.13
N PHE A 671 17.03 -12.94 -23.43
CA PHE A 671 18.16 -13.29 -24.28
C PHE A 671 19.42 -13.24 -23.44
N ARG A 672 20.19 -14.33 -23.48
CA ARG A 672 21.47 -14.37 -22.79
C ARG A 672 22.57 -14.94 -23.71
N PHE A 673 23.63 -14.20 -23.83
CA PHE A 673 24.76 -14.47 -24.73
C PHE A 673 26.05 -14.55 -23.95
N LEU A 674 26.82 -15.60 -24.21
CA LEU A 674 28.15 -15.84 -23.69
C LEU A 674 29.15 -15.77 -24.84
N PHE A 675 30.18 -14.98 -24.67
CA PHE A 675 31.28 -14.80 -25.63
C PHE A 675 32.61 -15.06 -24.91
N GLY A 676 33.39 -16.00 -25.41
CA GLY A 676 34.68 -16.40 -24.87
C GLY A 676 34.98 -17.84 -25.16
N GLU A 677 36.25 -18.22 -25.01
CA GLU A 677 36.70 -19.61 -25.06
C GLU A 677 36.63 -20.18 -23.63
N ASP A 678 36.32 -21.46 -23.50
CA ASP A 678 36.28 -22.22 -22.23
C ASP A 678 35.46 -21.58 -21.11
N VAL A 679 34.19 -21.17 -21.41
CA VAL A 679 33.31 -20.64 -20.40
C VAL A 679 33.03 -21.70 -19.32
N PRO A 680 33.25 -21.38 -18.02
CA PRO A 680 33.06 -22.35 -16.94
C PRO A 680 31.61 -22.82 -16.83
N VAL A 681 31.41 -24.10 -16.48
CA VAL A 681 30.08 -24.72 -16.30
C VAL A 681 29.16 -23.93 -15.38
N ALA A 682 29.71 -23.29 -14.36
CA ALA A 682 28.96 -22.45 -13.42
C ALA A 682 28.27 -21.26 -14.08
N TYR A 683 28.72 -20.83 -15.27
CA TYR A 683 28.17 -19.68 -16.01
C TYR A 683 27.34 -20.09 -17.23
N PHE A 684 27.19 -21.36 -17.52
CA PHE A 684 26.39 -21.83 -18.65
C PHE A 684 24.97 -21.27 -18.58
N ASN A 685 24.40 -21.05 -19.75
CA ASN A 685 23.00 -20.70 -19.84
C ASN A 685 22.13 -21.83 -19.28
N ALA A 686 21.10 -21.50 -18.55
CA ALA A 686 20.20 -22.46 -17.94
C ALA A 686 18.75 -21.98 -18.02
N ILE A 687 17.85 -22.90 -18.43
CA ILE A 687 16.41 -22.67 -18.39
C ILE A 687 15.76 -23.67 -17.43
N GLY A 688 14.63 -23.31 -16.85
CA GLY A 688 13.81 -24.18 -15.99
C GLY A 688 13.46 -23.58 -14.66
N GLY A 689 12.67 -24.33 -13.88
CA GLY A 689 12.09 -23.87 -12.64
C GLY A 689 11.06 -22.74 -12.81
N SER A 690 10.38 -22.38 -11.76
CA SER A 690 9.33 -21.35 -11.78
C SER A 690 9.82 -19.99 -11.25
N ILE A 691 10.92 -19.95 -10.50
CA ILE A 691 11.45 -18.73 -9.85
C ILE A 691 12.82 -18.39 -10.45
N PRO A 692 13.00 -17.16 -10.96
CA PRO A 692 14.28 -16.70 -11.49
C PRO A 692 15.38 -16.75 -10.43
N GLY A 693 16.58 -17.23 -10.79
CA GLY A 693 17.74 -17.20 -9.91
C GLY A 693 17.68 -18.09 -8.66
N ARG A 694 16.75 -19.04 -8.61
CA ARG A 694 16.61 -19.97 -7.46
C ARG A 694 17.84 -20.83 -7.26
N TYR A 695 18.33 -21.46 -8.30
CA TYR A 695 19.47 -22.35 -8.28
C TYR A 695 20.78 -21.65 -8.68
N VAL A 696 20.73 -20.94 -9.79
CA VAL A 696 21.85 -20.15 -10.33
C VAL A 696 21.35 -18.79 -10.79
N ASP A 697 22.15 -17.75 -10.65
CA ASP A 697 21.75 -16.36 -10.93
C ASP A 697 21.31 -16.13 -12.39
N GLN A 698 21.88 -16.93 -13.32
CA GLN A 698 21.57 -16.87 -14.75
C GLN A 698 20.34 -17.67 -15.18
N GLN A 699 19.66 -18.35 -14.28
CA GLN A 699 18.49 -19.15 -14.58
C GLN A 699 17.36 -18.30 -15.19
N ILE A 700 16.85 -18.78 -16.33
CA ILE A 700 15.66 -18.23 -17.00
C ILE A 700 14.49 -19.19 -16.75
N PRO A 701 13.39 -18.77 -16.13
CA PRO A 701 12.22 -19.60 -15.93
C PRO A 701 11.66 -20.13 -17.24
N PHE A 702 11.31 -21.41 -17.26
CA PHE A 702 10.76 -22.07 -18.44
C PHE A 702 9.72 -23.12 -18.01
N ILE A 703 8.50 -22.96 -18.52
CA ILE A 703 7.41 -23.86 -18.16
C ILE A 703 7.67 -25.27 -18.66
N GLY A 704 7.39 -26.28 -17.84
CA GLY A 704 7.60 -27.69 -18.22
C GLY A 704 8.95 -28.29 -17.79
N ILE A 705 9.79 -27.52 -17.10
CA ILE A 705 11.05 -27.99 -16.55
C ILE A 705 11.08 -27.63 -15.06
N THR A 706 10.96 -28.61 -14.18
CA THR A 706 11.04 -28.42 -12.71
C THR A 706 12.46 -28.22 -12.20
N ASN A 707 13.43 -28.83 -12.87
CA ASN A 707 14.87 -28.66 -12.61
C ASN A 707 15.47 -27.69 -13.63
N LEU A 708 16.79 -27.63 -13.70
CA LEU A 708 17.50 -26.85 -14.72
C LEU A 708 17.79 -27.70 -15.96
N SER A 709 17.78 -27.07 -17.12
CA SER A 709 18.37 -27.61 -18.35
C SER A 709 19.50 -26.69 -18.81
N ALA A 710 20.70 -27.23 -18.95
CA ALA A 710 21.85 -26.51 -19.48
C ALA A 710 21.63 -26.17 -20.96
N MET A 711 22.00 -24.96 -21.34
CA MET A 711 21.87 -24.41 -22.69
C MET A 711 23.22 -23.93 -23.21
N LYS A 712 23.31 -23.82 -24.54
CA LYS A 712 24.50 -23.34 -25.25
C LYS A 712 24.73 -21.83 -25.07
N ASN A 713 25.82 -21.34 -25.61
CA ASN A 713 26.32 -19.96 -25.41
C ASN A 713 25.34 -18.87 -25.85
N ILE A 714 24.62 -19.09 -26.94
CA ILE A 714 23.58 -18.17 -27.43
C ILE A 714 22.22 -18.72 -27.06
N LEU A 715 21.51 -18.07 -26.16
CA LEU A 715 20.17 -18.49 -25.70
C LEU A 715 19.17 -17.37 -25.93
N THR A 716 18.05 -17.71 -26.56
CA THR A 716 16.90 -16.83 -26.69
C THR A 716 15.65 -17.55 -26.17
N VAL A 717 14.92 -16.88 -25.30
CA VAL A 717 13.66 -17.39 -24.75
C VAL A 717 12.57 -16.37 -25.04
N PHE A 718 11.44 -16.84 -25.55
CA PHE A 718 10.22 -16.06 -25.75
C PHE A 718 9.11 -16.68 -24.92
N GLY A 719 8.30 -15.86 -24.30
CA GLY A 719 7.16 -16.29 -23.50
C GLY A 719 5.90 -15.52 -23.88
N ILE A 720 4.76 -16.17 -23.76
CA ILE A 720 3.44 -15.59 -23.90
C ILE A 720 2.57 -16.12 -22.77
N ASP A 721 2.12 -15.22 -21.88
CA ASP A 721 1.14 -15.55 -20.88
C ASP A 721 -0.21 -14.93 -21.27
N MET A 722 -1.27 -15.73 -21.28
CA MET A 722 -2.65 -15.32 -21.54
C MET A 722 -3.43 -15.44 -20.22
N ARG A 723 -3.63 -14.32 -19.53
CA ARG A 723 -4.22 -14.32 -18.20
C ARG A 723 -5.67 -13.83 -18.23
N VAL A 724 -6.54 -14.60 -17.57
CA VAL A 724 -7.95 -14.28 -17.34
C VAL A 724 -8.16 -14.08 -15.85
N ARG A 725 -8.77 -12.99 -15.45
CA ARG A 725 -9.23 -12.75 -14.09
C ARG A 725 -10.63 -13.32 -13.91
N LEU A 726 -10.73 -14.48 -13.25
CA LEU A 726 -12.00 -15.17 -13.00
C LEU A 726 -12.85 -14.47 -11.94
N ALA A 727 -12.20 -13.91 -10.90
CA ALA A 727 -12.82 -13.15 -9.84
C ALA A 727 -11.80 -12.14 -9.28
N ARG A 728 -12.15 -11.38 -8.26
CA ARG A 728 -11.33 -10.27 -7.71
C ARG A 728 -9.86 -10.65 -7.50
N ASN A 729 -9.57 -11.84 -6.95
CA ASN A 729 -8.24 -12.30 -6.60
C ASN A 729 -7.89 -13.64 -7.24
N HIS A 730 -8.66 -14.09 -8.24
CA HIS A 730 -8.51 -15.39 -8.88
C HIS A 730 -8.13 -15.23 -10.35
N TYR A 731 -7.07 -15.89 -10.74
CA TYR A 731 -6.49 -15.80 -12.08
C TYR A 731 -6.30 -17.17 -12.68
N LEU A 732 -6.56 -17.28 -13.97
CA LEU A 732 -6.21 -18.43 -14.79
C LEU A 732 -5.29 -17.95 -15.90
N THR A 733 -4.12 -18.57 -16.04
CA THR A 733 -3.12 -18.16 -17.03
C THR A 733 -2.70 -19.35 -17.89
N GLY A 734 -2.87 -19.21 -19.20
CA GLY A 734 -2.23 -20.09 -20.16
C GLY A 734 -0.82 -19.58 -20.45
N ILE A 735 0.19 -20.41 -20.33
CA ILE A 735 1.61 -20.06 -20.45
C ILE A 735 2.21 -20.86 -21.62
N VAL A 736 2.92 -20.19 -22.51
CA VAL A 736 3.67 -20.81 -23.60
C VAL A 736 5.07 -20.21 -23.64
N ASN A 737 6.08 -21.08 -23.65
CA ASN A 737 7.48 -20.68 -23.80
C ASN A 737 8.09 -21.35 -25.03
N TYR A 738 8.93 -20.62 -25.74
CA TYR A 738 9.80 -21.12 -26.79
C TYR A 738 11.22 -20.68 -26.55
N ALA A 739 12.15 -21.61 -26.52
CA ALA A 739 13.57 -21.30 -26.38
C ALA A 739 14.36 -21.86 -27.56
N ARG A 740 15.44 -21.20 -27.90
CA ARG A 740 16.40 -21.66 -28.90
C ARG A 740 17.81 -21.41 -28.43
N ASP A 741 18.69 -22.37 -28.60
CA ASP A 741 20.09 -22.25 -28.26
C ASP A 741 21.01 -22.68 -29.40
N CYS A 742 22.22 -22.11 -29.44
CA CYS A 742 23.29 -22.46 -30.37
C CYS A 742 24.64 -22.01 -29.85
N ASP A 743 25.73 -22.54 -30.46
CA ASP A 743 27.09 -22.22 -30.02
C ASP A 743 27.56 -20.84 -30.53
N SER A 744 27.02 -20.35 -31.65
CA SER A 744 27.36 -19.06 -32.26
C SER A 744 26.17 -18.49 -33.04
N PHE A 745 26.21 -17.19 -33.31
CA PHE A 745 25.16 -16.50 -34.09
C PHE A 745 25.06 -16.99 -35.53
N ILE A 746 26.20 -17.41 -36.13
CA ILE A 746 26.20 -17.98 -37.51
C ILE A 746 25.40 -19.28 -37.55
N GLY A 747 25.41 -20.07 -36.48
CA GLY A 747 24.66 -21.30 -36.32
C GLY A 747 23.21 -21.15 -35.84
N TYR A 748 22.73 -19.93 -35.57
CA TYR A 748 21.42 -19.73 -34.92
C TYR A 748 20.25 -20.35 -35.66
N GLY A 749 20.26 -20.29 -36.98
CA GLY A 749 19.23 -20.96 -37.83
C GLY A 749 19.15 -22.47 -37.69
N LYS A 750 20.26 -23.12 -37.25
CA LYS A 750 20.40 -24.56 -37.05
C LYS A 750 20.30 -24.99 -35.58
N GLY A 751 20.11 -24.03 -34.64
CA GLY A 751 19.97 -24.26 -33.20
C GLY A 751 18.77 -25.15 -32.88
N LEU A 752 18.82 -25.85 -31.75
CA LEU A 752 17.72 -26.66 -31.26
C LEU A 752 16.60 -25.76 -30.72
N GLY A 753 15.37 -26.14 -31.03
CA GLY A 753 14.18 -25.45 -30.52
C GLY A 753 13.53 -26.23 -29.37
N TYR A 754 13.20 -25.52 -28.32
CA TYR A 754 12.55 -26.08 -27.14
C TYR A 754 11.21 -25.39 -26.93
N PHE A 755 10.21 -26.18 -26.58
CA PHE A 755 8.85 -25.74 -26.41
C PHE A 755 8.29 -26.20 -25.06
N GLY A 756 7.64 -25.30 -24.33
CA GLY A 756 6.94 -25.59 -23.10
C GLY A 756 5.56 -24.95 -23.09
N ALA A 757 4.58 -25.63 -22.51
CA ALA A 757 3.23 -25.11 -22.34
C ALA A 757 2.65 -25.53 -20.99
N GLY A 758 1.77 -24.68 -20.43
CA GLY A 758 1.11 -25.00 -19.17
C GLY A 758 -0.10 -24.12 -18.91
N ILE A 759 -0.87 -24.53 -17.93
CA ILE A 759 -2.01 -23.77 -17.40
C ILE A 759 -1.79 -23.58 -15.90
N GLU A 760 -1.84 -22.35 -15.44
CA GLU A 760 -1.69 -21.97 -14.05
C GLU A 760 -2.99 -21.38 -13.52
N TYR A 761 -3.44 -21.89 -12.37
CA TYR A 761 -4.43 -21.21 -11.55
C TYR A 761 -3.70 -20.53 -10.38
N ALA A 762 -4.07 -19.29 -10.12
CA ALA A 762 -3.50 -18.50 -9.04
C ALA A 762 -4.58 -17.80 -8.21
N PHE A 763 -4.38 -17.80 -6.89
CA PHE A 763 -5.20 -17.08 -5.93
C PHE A 763 -4.31 -16.10 -5.16
N ASP A 764 -4.57 -14.79 -5.31
CA ASP A 764 -3.84 -13.73 -4.64
C ASP A 764 -4.34 -13.56 -3.20
N THR A 765 -3.45 -13.74 -2.24
CA THR A 765 -3.75 -13.67 -0.80
C THR A 765 -2.83 -12.69 -0.08
N ILE A 766 -3.23 -12.25 1.12
CA ILE A 766 -2.38 -11.44 2.00
C ILE A 766 -1.10 -12.16 2.47
N PHE A 767 -1.04 -13.47 2.31
CA PHE A 767 0.12 -14.31 2.65
C PHE A 767 1.02 -14.58 1.45
N GLY A 768 0.79 -13.88 0.34
CA GLY A 768 1.38 -14.11 -0.97
C GLY A 768 0.49 -14.98 -1.87
N PRO A 769 0.85 -15.11 -3.15
CA PRO A 769 0.08 -15.89 -4.10
C PRO A 769 0.12 -17.39 -3.80
N ILE A 770 -1.03 -18.05 -3.96
CA ILE A 770 -1.13 -19.52 -4.02
C ILE A 770 -1.28 -19.86 -5.48
N LYS A 771 -0.35 -20.64 -6.04
CA LYS A 771 -0.30 -20.99 -7.46
C LYS A 771 -0.25 -22.49 -7.63
N GLY A 772 -0.93 -22.98 -8.66
CA GLY A 772 -0.82 -24.36 -9.11
C GLY A 772 -0.82 -24.41 -10.62
N ASN A 773 0.18 -25.05 -11.22
CA ASN A 773 0.23 -25.23 -12.67
C ASN A 773 0.42 -26.69 -13.07
N LEU A 774 -0.20 -27.02 -14.19
CA LEU A 774 0.04 -28.23 -14.95
C LEU A 774 0.86 -27.83 -16.18
N HIS A 775 1.95 -28.51 -16.42
CA HIS A 775 2.87 -28.12 -17.45
C HIS A 775 3.46 -29.33 -18.23
N TRP A 776 3.92 -29.04 -19.43
CA TRP A 776 4.63 -29.98 -20.28
C TRP A 776 5.73 -29.25 -21.07
N SER A 777 6.80 -29.98 -21.42
CA SER A 777 7.80 -29.49 -22.37
C SER A 777 8.36 -30.64 -23.22
N ASN A 778 8.84 -30.31 -24.41
CA ASN A 778 9.51 -31.28 -25.27
C ASN A 778 10.90 -31.68 -24.75
N ILE A 779 11.46 -30.98 -23.77
CA ILE A 779 12.72 -31.36 -23.11
C ILE A 779 12.50 -32.54 -22.18
N THR A 780 11.50 -32.45 -21.33
CA THR A 780 11.19 -33.50 -20.34
C THR A 780 10.32 -34.60 -20.94
N ASN A 781 9.53 -34.24 -21.95
CA ASN A 781 8.47 -35.02 -22.55
C ASN A 781 7.51 -35.68 -21.55
N LYS A 782 7.28 -34.98 -20.42
CA LYS A 782 6.44 -35.41 -19.32
C LYS A 782 5.52 -34.30 -18.88
N VAL A 783 4.33 -34.64 -18.43
CA VAL A 783 3.46 -33.71 -17.72
C VAL A 783 3.96 -33.60 -16.29
N GLY A 784 4.12 -32.38 -15.83
CA GLY A 784 4.54 -32.05 -14.47
C GLY A 784 3.50 -31.19 -13.78
N VAL A 785 3.63 -31.10 -12.46
CA VAL A 785 2.81 -30.25 -11.57
C VAL A 785 3.74 -29.40 -10.72
N TYR A 786 3.44 -28.12 -10.64
CA TYR A 786 4.10 -27.24 -9.67
C TYR A 786 3.05 -26.57 -8.78
N LEU A 787 3.24 -26.63 -7.49
CA LEU A 787 2.40 -25.96 -6.48
C LEU A 787 3.27 -25.04 -5.65
N SER A 788 2.77 -23.85 -5.37
CA SER A 788 3.44 -22.91 -4.44
C SER A 788 2.44 -22.08 -3.65
N ALA A 789 2.85 -21.68 -2.44
CA ALA A 789 2.13 -20.77 -1.58
C ALA A 789 3.14 -19.85 -0.87
N GLY A 790 2.93 -18.53 -0.95
CA GLY A 790 3.81 -17.51 -0.38
C GLY A 790 4.52 -16.67 -1.42
N PHE A 791 5.35 -15.74 -0.96
CA PHE A 791 6.10 -14.81 -1.80
C PHE A 791 7.33 -15.49 -2.44
N ASP A 792 7.71 -15.06 -3.63
CA ASP A 792 8.87 -15.59 -4.35
C ASP A 792 10.18 -14.94 -3.84
N PHE A 793 11.14 -15.74 -3.34
CA PHE A 793 12.47 -15.31 -2.86
C PHE A 793 13.55 -16.38 -3.04
#